data_1195bf2219e41224ce656fca1c520000
#
_entry.id   1195bf2219e41224ce656fca1c520000
#
_cell.length_a   1.000
_cell.length_b   1.000
_cell.length_c   1.000
_cell.angle_alpha   90.00
_cell.angle_beta   90.00
_cell.angle_gamma   90.00
#
_symmetry.space_group_name_H-M   'P 1'
#
loop_
_entity.id
_entity.type
_entity.pdbx_description
1 polymer ?
#
loop_
_entity_poly.entity_id
_entity_poly.type
_entity_poly.pdbx_seq_one_letter_code
_entity_poly.pdbx_strand_id
1 'polypeptide(L)'
;MKQLFSLLFFLFANIIVSQIKGTVTDTNGNVLPFVNIYIQDTYIGTTTNENGKYELNYTNSGNTVLLFQYLGYKTQKKEINTISSSQELNVILEEENFQLNEVVVQNGINPANEIIQKAIASKKINAAKTDKFEADFYSRGIFKVKDIPKKIMGFEVGDIDGSLDSTRSGVIYLSETVSRIKFEKPNNLKEEIIASKIAGDDSGFSYNTALNTNYDFYENYVDFDINMISPIADNAFNYYKYKLESTFYDDKNQLINKIQVTPKRDKEPVFEGYIYIVEDSWAIYGIDLDIKGYRMQQPILETMKLIQNFSYNKESKLWVKNVQSLDFDAGIFGMKFTGKFTHVFSNYKFKDSFEKKTFGNEIVTFAENANKKEDSFWKNTRPVPLTEEETKNYIKKDSIQTIRKSKTYLDSIDAKSNKFKVFDIINGYTYKNSHKKWNFSYQGVTDLSSLSFNTVQGWNLNSGFSFRKWNEETGKFTSINTTFNYGFAEDRLRVNGRFYHRFNTKNYANLIISGGSAISQFNDNEPISAFINSISTLFFKNNFMKLYNKEFAEIAYGQEVVNGISANGKLTYENRHALFNNTDYTLIKNNDDYFSNNPLQPYNYTSAFEKHSIFKFNLSTRIRFGQKYISRPDGKINIQDDKYPVLSFAYEKGFGGTNSNYNYDFIAGRIDYNKTFGNKGEFSVNIRGGKFFNADNISFIDYKHFNGNQTHVNFRGSYINSFNLLPYYSNSTNDAYIETHLQHNFKGYIMNKIPLLNKLQWNLVGGFHQINVPNTKPYQEFSVGFDNIGFGKFRFLRIDYIRAYQNGYQGDGIMFGLRF
;
A
#
# COMPACT_ATOMS: atom_id res chain seq x y z
N MET A 1 -25.46 -37.46 -46.71
CA MET A 1 -24.25 -37.82 -45.97
C MET A 1 -23.66 -36.67 -45.12
N LYS A 2 -23.65 -35.41 -45.54
CA LYS A 2 -23.12 -34.30 -44.68
C LYS A 2 -23.93 -34.02 -43.41
N GLN A 3 -25.22 -34.21 -43.39
CA GLN A 3 -26.09 -34.02 -42.23
C GLN A 3 -26.03 -35.17 -41.22
N LEU A 4 -25.72 -36.39 -41.65
CA LEU A 4 -25.51 -37.53 -40.76
C LEU A 4 -24.16 -37.46 -40.00
N PHE A 5 -23.14 -36.88 -40.62
CA PHE A 5 -21.83 -36.64 -39.99
C PHE A 5 -21.89 -35.49 -38.96
N SER A 6 -22.75 -34.50 -39.19
CA SER A 6 -22.97 -33.41 -38.23
C SER A 6 -23.70 -33.86 -36.97
N LEU A 7 -24.62 -34.84 -37.09
CA LEU A 7 -25.32 -35.43 -35.97
C LEU A 7 -24.43 -36.37 -35.11
N LEU A 8 -23.49 -37.06 -35.77
CA LEU A 8 -22.53 -37.92 -35.06
C LEU A 8 -21.46 -37.10 -34.32
N PHE A 9 -21.15 -35.88 -34.77
CA PHE A 9 -20.19 -35.01 -34.09
C PHE A 9 -20.78 -34.33 -32.85
N PHE A 10 -22.12 -34.21 -32.74
CA PHE A 10 -22.80 -33.68 -31.54
C PHE A 10 -22.96 -34.75 -30.43
N LEU A 11 -22.73 -36.02 -30.71
CA LEU A 11 -22.86 -37.12 -29.75
C LEU A 11 -21.56 -37.42 -28.96
N PHE A 12 -20.45 -36.77 -29.29
CA PHE A 12 -19.15 -37.03 -28.64
C PHE A 12 -18.59 -35.94 -27.73
N ALA A 13 -19.36 -34.92 -27.36
CA ALA A 13 -18.86 -33.81 -26.55
C ALA A 13 -19.56 -33.68 -25.19
N ASN A 14 -20.09 -34.77 -24.62
CA ASN A 14 -20.43 -34.74 -23.20
C ASN A 14 -19.20 -35.20 -22.40
N ILE A 15 -18.30 -34.25 -22.05
CA ILE A 15 -17.37 -34.46 -20.94
C ILE A 15 -18.24 -34.56 -19.69
N ILE A 16 -18.45 -35.78 -19.18
CA ILE A 16 -19.15 -35.98 -17.91
C ILE A 16 -18.20 -35.51 -16.83
N VAL A 17 -18.42 -34.29 -16.32
CA VAL A 17 -17.77 -33.80 -15.12
C VAL A 17 -18.51 -34.45 -13.94
N SER A 18 -17.86 -35.35 -13.24
CA SER A 18 -18.35 -35.89 -11.97
C SER A 18 -18.14 -34.86 -10.87
N GLN A 19 -19.18 -34.54 -10.10
CA GLN A 19 -19.15 -33.62 -8.99
C GLN A 19 -19.35 -34.36 -7.67
N ILE A 20 -18.39 -34.24 -6.74
CA ILE A 20 -18.47 -34.79 -5.41
C ILE A 20 -18.68 -33.63 -4.45
N LYS A 21 -19.74 -33.69 -3.67
CA LYS A 21 -20.07 -32.65 -2.69
C LYS A 21 -20.48 -33.29 -1.36
N GLY A 22 -20.37 -32.55 -0.28
CA GLY A 22 -20.79 -33.01 1.04
C GLY A 22 -20.46 -32.03 2.16
N THR A 23 -20.63 -32.51 3.37
CA THR A 23 -20.33 -31.76 4.60
C THR A 23 -19.34 -32.55 5.43
N VAL A 24 -18.38 -31.89 6.04
CA VAL A 24 -17.45 -32.48 6.99
C VAL A 24 -17.74 -31.94 8.38
N THR A 25 -17.89 -32.84 9.34
CA THR A 25 -18.16 -32.54 10.77
C THR A 25 -17.18 -33.29 11.66
N ASP A 26 -17.05 -32.85 12.91
CA ASP A 26 -16.48 -33.67 13.98
C ASP A 26 -17.48 -34.71 14.54
N THR A 27 -17.04 -35.50 15.51
CA THR A 27 -17.85 -36.50 16.20
C THR A 27 -18.96 -35.89 17.04
N ASN A 28 -18.91 -34.62 17.37
CA ASN A 28 -19.91 -33.88 18.11
C ASN A 28 -20.95 -33.21 17.19
N GLY A 29 -20.76 -33.35 15.85
CA GLY A 29 -21.61 -32.71 14.84
C GLY A 29 -21.26 -31.27 14.54
N ASN A 30 -20.16 -30.72 15.06
CA ASN A 30 -19.71 -29.41 14.70
C ASN A 30 -19.12 -29.43 13.28
N VAL A 31 -19.50 -28.46 12.46
CA VAL A 31 -18.94 -28.34 11.10
C VAL A 31 -17.46 -27.97 11.16
N LEU A 32 -16.67 -28.58 10.28
CA LEU A 32 -15.21 -28.34 10.20
C LEU A 32 -14.88 -27.50 8.95
N PRO A 33 -14.55 -26.22 9.12
CA PRO A 33 -14.07 -25.37 8.01
C PRO A 33 -12.62 -25.67 7.68
N PHE A 34 -12.25 -25.46 6.40
CA PHE A 34 -10.87 -25.61 5.89
C PHE A 34 -10.27 -27.00 5.99
N VAL A 35 -11.12 -28.03 6.03
CA VAL A 35 -10.67 -29.40 5.83
C VAL A 35 -10.09 -29.52 4.42
N ASN A 36 -8.85 -29.95 4.33
CA ASN A 36 -8.18 -30.19 3.08
C ASN A 36 -8.67 -31.49 2.46
N ILE A 37 -9.26 -31.45 1.27
CA ILE A 37 -9.85 -32.59 0.58
C ILE A 37 -9.15 -32.73 -0.76
N TYR A 38 -8.48 -33.86 -0.96
CA TYR A 38 -7.72 -34.08 -2.20
C TYR A 38 -7.74 -35.52 -2.65
N ILE A 39 -7.50 -35.71 -3.93
CA ILE A 39 -7.41 -37.05 -4.52
C ILE A 39 -6.03 -37.63 -4.20
N GLN A 40 -6.01 -38.83 -3.64
CA GLN A 40 -4.79 -39.51 -3.23
C GLN A 40 -3.75 -39.51 -4.34
N ASP A 41 -2.49 -39.23 -3.98
CA ASP A 41 -1.33 -39.18 -4.86
C ASP A 41 -1.42 -38.15 -6.02
N THR A 42 -2.32 -37.16 -5.92
CA THR A 42 -2.43 -36.03 -6.84
C THR A 42 -2.37 -34.68 -6.11
N TYR A 43 -2.33 -33.59 -6.88
CA TYR A 43 -2.49 -32.23 -6.37
C TYR A 43 -3.88 -31.64 -6.72
N ILE A 44 -4.85 -32.50 -7.02
CA ILE A 44 -6.24 -32.12 -7.30
C ILE A 44 -7.00 -32.16 -5.99
N GLY A 45 -7.53 -31.01 -5.56
CA GLY A 45 -8.23 -30.93 -4.29
C GLY A 45 -9.08 -29.68 -4.14
N THR A 46 -9.75 -29.65 -3.00
CA THR A 46 -10.64 -28.57 -2.56
C THR A 46 -10.52 -28.39 -1.04
N THR A 47 -11.28 -27.47 -0.47
CA THR A 47 -11.41 -27.32 0.99
C THR A 47 -12.86 -27.05 1.37
N THR A 48 -13.23 -27.38 2.61
CA THR A 48 -14.53 -26.99 3.13
C THR A 48 -14.65 -25.49 3.36
N ASN A 49 -15.84 -24.94 3.11
CA ASN A 49 -16.17 -23.56 3.48
C ASN A 49 -16.47 -23.45 4.99
N GLU A 50 -16.86 -22.26 5.47
CA GLU A 50 -17.17 -22.00 6.89
C GLU A 50 -18.31 -22.90 7.47
N ASN A 51 -19.18 -23.41 6.61
CA ASN A 51 -20.26 -24.32 6.97
C ASN A 51 -19.89 -25.80 6.84
N GLY A 52 -18.58 -26.11 6.70
CA GLY A 52 -18.09 -27.47 6.51
C GLY A 52 -18.45 -28.10 5.15
N LYS A 53 -19.05 -27.33 4.22
CA LYS A 53 -19.45 -27.83 2.90
C LYS A 53 -18.30 -27.78 1.92
N TYR A 54 -18.16 -28.80 1.10
CA TYR A 54 -17.17 -28.90 0.02
C TYR A 54 -17.80 -29.32 -1.29
N GLU A 55 -17.08 -29.03 -2.38
CA GLU A 55 -17.42 -29.42 -3.73
C GLU A 55 -16.12 -29.66 -4.52
N LEU A 56 -16.00 -30.84 -5.13
CA LEU A 56 -14.83 -31.20 -5.94
C LEU A 56 -15.32 -31.64 -7.32
N ASN A 57 -14.91 -30.93 -8.36
CA ASN A 57 -15.16 -31.31 -9.75
C ASN A 57 -14.01 -32.18 -10.25
N TYR A 58 -14.33 -33.35 -10.76
CA TYR A 58 -13.36 -34.34 -11.16
C TYR A 58 -13.75 -34.98 -12.51
N THR A 59 -12.77 -35.15 -13.39
CA THR A 59 -13.02 -35.56 -14.79
C THR A 59 -12.61 -36.98 -15.16
N ASN A 60 -11.92 -37.73 -14.25
CA ASN A 60 -11.51 -39.10 -14.55
C ASN A 60 -12.60 -40.09 -14.13
N SER A 61 -12.79 -41.13 -14.93
CA SER A 61 -13.67 -42.25 -14.63
C SER A 61 -12.90 -43.38 -13.95
N GLY A 62 -13.44 -43.94 -12.87
CA GLY A 62 -12.86 -45.08 -12.13
C GLY A 62 -12.92 -44.98 -10.63
N ASN A 63 -12.38 -45.93 -9.93
CA ASN A 63 -12.25 -45.92 -8.50
C ASN A 63 -11.17 -44.92 -8.06
N THR A 64 -11.52 -44.01 -7.21
CA THR A 64 -10.65 -42.93 -6.72
C THR A 64 -10.74 -42.85 -5.20
N VAL A 65 -9.63 -42.55 -4.54
CA VAL A 65 -9.60 -42.38 -3.06
C VAL A 65 -9.52 -40.88 -2.77
N LEU A 66 -10.50 -40.38 -2.01
CA LEU A 66 -10.44 -39.05 -1.43
C LEU A 66 -9.86 -39.10 -0.03
N LEU A 67 -8.96 -38.16 0.24
CA LEU A 67 -8.38 -37.91 1.55
C LEU A 67 -9.01 -36.65 2.15
N PHE A 68 -9.44 -36.76 3.42
CA PHE A 68 -9.97 -35.67 4.22
C PHE A 68 -9.00 -35.42 5.36
N GLN A 69 -8.22 -34.37 5.27
CA GLN A 69 -7.14 -34.02 6.18
C GLN A 69 -7.44 -32.70 6.88
N TYR A 70 -7.38 -32.72 8.21
CA TYR A 70 -7.54 -31.51 9.01
C TYR A 70 -6.59 -31.53 10.20
N LEU A 71 -5.97 -30.39 10.51
CA LEU A 71 -4.99 -30.32 11.59
C LEU A 71 -5.64 -30.63 12.94
N GLY A 72 -5.11 -31.66 13.63
CA GLY A 72 -5.67 -32.14 14.90
C GLY A 72 -6.73 -33.24 14.78
N TYR A 73 -7.01 -33.72 13.56
CA TYR A 73 -7.96 -34.81 13.29
C TYR A 73 -7.30 -35.94 12.49
N LYS A 74 -7.81 -37.16 12.69
CA LYS A 74 -7.38 -38.32 11.92
C LYS A 74 -7.78 -38.18 10.46
N THR A 75 -6.84 -38.33 9.56
CA THR A 75 -7.10 -38.33 8.12
C THR A 75 -8.02 -39.48 7.73
N GLN A 76 -9.15 -39.17 7.13
CA GLN A 76 -10.12 -40.15 6.61
C GLN A 76 -9.87 -40.41 5.13
N LYS A 77 -9.90 -41.71 4.75
CA LYS A 77 -9.88 -42.17 3.35
C LYS A 77 -11.25 -42.66 2.95
N LYS A 78 -11.75 -42.19 1.80
CA LYS A 78 -13.04 -42.61 1.24
C LYS A 78 -12.84 -43.02 -0.21
N GLU A 79 -13.13 -44.30 -0.50
CA GLU A 79 -13.18 -44.77 -1.87
C GLU A 79 -14.47 -44.31 -2.52
N ILE A 80 -14.37 -43.78 -3.72
CA ILE A 80 -15.48 -43.30 -4.52
C ILE A 80 -15.42 -43.92 -5.91
N ASN A 81 -16.60 -44.23 -6.46
CA ASN A 81 -16.73 -44.66 -7.82
C ASN A 81 -17.33 -43.52 -8.65
N THR A 82 -16.56 -42.95 -9.58
CA THR A 82 -16.90 -41.75 -10.33
C THR A 82 -17.74 -42.02 -11.59
N ILE A 83 -18.49 -43.08 -11.63
CA ILE A 83 -19.39 -43.44 -12.78
C ILE A 83 -20.66 -42.55 -12.77
N SER A 84 -21.04 -41.99 -11.62
CA SER A 84 -22.23 -41.15 -11.51
C SER A 84 -21.92 -39.65 -11.64
N SER A 85 -22.81 -38.89 -12.23
CA SER A 85 -22.61 -37.45 -12.55
C SER A 85 -22.58 -36.53 -11.31
N SER A 86 -23.06 -36.96 -10.17
CA SER A 86 -22.96 -36.24 -8.88
C SER A 86 -23.10 -37.22 -7.72
N GLN A 87 -22.22 -37.12 -6.74
CA GLN A 87 -22.24 -37.92 -5.53
C GLN A 87 -22.21 -37.04 -4.30
N GLU A 88 -23.10 -37.30 -3.32
CA GLU A 88 -23.03 -36.66 -2.00
C GLU A 88 -22.30 -37.58 -1.03
N LEU A 89 -21.27 -37.04 -0.35
CA LEU A 89 -20.43 -37.75 0.59
C LEU A 89 -20.20 -36.91 1.84
N ASN A 90 -20.96 -37.21 2.92
CA ASN A 90 -20.75 -36.57 4.22
C ASN A 90 -19.71 -37.35 5.02
N VAL A 91 -18.77 -36.64 5.66
CA VAL A 91 -17.65 -37.27 6.36
C VAL A 91 -17.55 -36.73 7.78
N ILE A 92 -17.37 -37.67 8.74
CA ILE A 92 -17.12 -37.32 10.15
C ILE A 92 -15.64 -37.56 10.41
N LEU A 93 -14.94 -36.53 10.88
CA LEU A 93 -13.56 -36.64 11.32
C LEU A 93 -13.51 -36.86 12.84
N GLU A 94 -12.68 -37.79 13.27
CA GLU A 94 -12.38 -38.03 14.67
C GLU A 94 -11.22 -37.14 15.09
N GLU A 95 -11.35 -36.48 16.25
CA GLU A 95 -10.20 -35.83 16.85
C GLU A 95 -9.13 -36.86 17.12
N GLU A 96 -7.89 -36.46 16.85
CA GLU A 96 -6.77 -37.29 17.14
C GLU A 96 -6.47 -37.22 18.65
N ASN A 97 -6.94 -38.20 19.42
CA ASN A 97 -6.65 -38.31 20.84
C ASN A 97 -5.19 -38.72 21.05
N PHE A 98 -4.37 -37.73 21.29
CA PHE A 98 -2.96 -37.95 21.63
C PHE A 98 -2.82 -38.22 23.12
N GLN A 99 -2.63 -39.46 23.48
CA GLN A 99 -1.93 -39.76 24.71
C GLN A 99 -0.45 -39.48 24.43
N LEU A 100 0.08 -38.40 24.94
CA LEU A 100 1.49 -38.33 25.28
C LEU A 100 1.76 -39.51 26.23
N ASN A 101 2.34 -40.61 25.75
CA ASN A 101 3.16 -41.39 26.63
C ASN A 101 4.10 -40.37 27.26
N GLU A 102 4.01 -40.23 28.57
CA GLU A 102 4.81 -39.30 29.37
C GLU A 102 6.19 -39.20 28.77
N VAL A 103 6.47 -38.10 28.04
CA VAL A 103 7.82 -37.92 27.52
C VAL A 103 8.67 -37.63 28.73
N VAL A 104 9.19 -38.71 29.29
CA VAL A 104 10.17 -38.64 30.38
C VAL A 104 11.30 -37.82 29.82
N VAL A 105 11.38 -36.56 30.27
CA VAL A 105 12.51 -35.68 29.99
C VAL A 105 13.76 -36.31 30.54
N GLN A 106 14.32 -37.27 29.80
CA GLN A 106 15.60 -37.84 30.10
C GLN A 106 16.64 -36.75 29.82
N ASN A 107 17.34 -36.34 30.83
CA ASN A 107 18.46 -35.40 30.81
C ASN A 107 18.15 -33.93 30.51
N GLY A 108 16.94 -33.40 30.78
CA GLY A 108 16.65 -31.98 30.67
C GLY A 108 16.62 -31.43 29.23
N ILE A 109 16.65 -32.28 28.19
CA ILE A 109 16.63 -31.88 26.78
C ILE A 109 15.17 -31.73 26.32
N ASN A 110 14.82 -30.60 25.85
CA ASN A 110 13.50 -30.32 25.27
C ASN A 110 13.44 -30.93 23.84
N PRO A 111 12.64 -31.99 23.56
CA PRO A 111 12.60 -32.64 22.27
C PRO A 111 12.14 -31.74 21.13
N ALA A 112 11.29 -30.77 21.41
CA ALA A 112 10.88 -29.78 20.41
C ALA A 112 12.06 -28.97 19.84
N ASN A 113 13.09 -28.70 20.67
CA ASN A 113 14.23 -27.94 20.19
C ASN A 113 15.06 -28.75 19.16
N GLU A 114 15.22 -30.06 19.39
CA GLU A 114 15.91 -30.93 18.45
C GLU A 114 15.17 -31.01 17.10
N ILE A 115 13.85 -31.19 17.14
CA ILE A 115 12.99 -31.21 15.94
C ILE A 115 13.13 -29.92 15.15
N ILE A 116 13.03 -28.76 15.81
CA ILE A 116 13.16 -27.45 15.18
C ILE A 116 14.58 -27.23 14.62
N GLN A 117 15.63 -27.67 15.32
CA GLN A 117 17.01 -27.60 14.80
C GLN A 117 17.16 -28.40 13.50
N LYS A 118 16.60 -29.63 13.46
CA LYS A 118 16.57 -30.45 12.25
C LYS A 118 15.75 -29.80 11.12
N ALA A 119 14.59 -29.21 11.44
CA ALA A 119 13.78 -28.46 10.47
C ALA A 119 14.54 -27.24 9.89
N ILE A 120 15.26 -26.48 10.74
CA ILE A 120 16.12 -25.39 10.29
C ILE A 120 17.24 -25.87 9.39
N ALA A 121 17.91 -26.97 9.76
CA ALA A 121 18.99 -27.55 8.96
C ALA A 121 18.51 -28.06 7.59
N SER A 122 17.28 -28.61 7.54
CA SER A 122 16.68 -29.19 6.33
C SER A 122 15.91 -28.21 5.46
N LYS A 123 15.64 -26.98 5.96
CA LYS A 123 14.74 -26.04 5.27
C LYS A 123 15.17 -25.68 3.85
N LYS A 124 16.49 -25.51 3.60
CA LYS A 124 17.00 -25.22 2.25
C LYS A 124 16.77 -26.37 1.28
N ILE A 125 16.94 -27.61 1.75
CA ILE A 125 16.72 -28.84 0.96
C ILE A 125 15.23 -28.96 0.63
N ASN A 126 14.35 -28.77 1.62
CA ASN A 126 12.91 -28.87 1.42
C ASN A 126 12.38 -27.73 0.54
N ALA A 127 12.89 -26.52 0.73
CA ALA A 127 12.53 -25.35 -0.10
C ALA A 127 12.96 -25.51 -1.57
N ALA A 128 14.15 -26.10 -1.82
CA ALA A 128 14.66 -26.31 -3.18
C ALA A 128 13.86 -27.32 -3.99
N LYS A 129 13.17 -28.27 -3.33
CA LYS A 129 12.33 -29.26 -4.02
C LYS A 129 11.11 -28.65 -4.72
N THR A 130 10.66 -27.46 -4.31
CA THR A 130 9.49 -26.77 -4.83
C THR A 130 9.86 -25.37 -5.36
N ASP A 131 11.06 -25.22 -5.90
CA ASP A 131 11.60 -23.94 -6.33
C ASP A 131 11.02 -23.44 -7.67
N LYS A 132 10.53 -24.36 -8.53
CA LYS A 132 9.98 -24.01 -9.85
C LYS A 132 8.73 -24.82 -10.14
N PHE A 133 7.60 -24.12 -10.33
CA PHE A 133 6.34 -24.78 -10.64
C PHE A 133 5.38 -23.91 -11.41
N GLU A 134 4.42 -24.55 -12.07
CA GLU A 134 3.16 -23.97 -12.52
C GLU A 134 2.04 -24.55 -11.65
N ALA A 135 1.02 -23.74 -11.34
CA ALA A 135 -0.15 -24.21 -10.61
C ALA A 135 -1.39 -23.37 -10.98
N ASP A 136 -2.56 -23.95 -10.77
CA ASP A 136 -3.81 -23.20 -10.75
C ASP A 136 -4.01 -22.58 -9.36
N PHE A 137 -4.49 -21.34 -9.32
CA PHE A 137 -4.69 -20.59 -8.10
C PHE A 137 -6.12 -20.01 -8.05
N TYR A 138 -6.77 -20.23 -6.93
CA TYR A 138 -8.05 -19.61 -6.62
C TYR A 138 -7.93 -18.80 -5.35
N SER A 139 -8.51 -17.60 -5.34
CA SER A 139 -8.59 -16.75 -4.15
C SER A 139 -10.00 -16.23 -3.97
N ARG A 140 -10.51 -16.29 -2.75
CA ARG A 140 -11.74 -15.63 -2.31
C ARG A 140 -11.47 -14.78 -1.09
N GLY A 141 -11.91 -13.50 -1.14
CA GLY A 141 -11.80 -12.56 -0.05
C GLY A 141 -13.17 -12.04 0.37
N ILE A 142 -13.44 -12.00 1.67
CA ILE A 142 -14.63 -11.42 2.26
C ILE A 142 -14.25 -10.47 3.40
N PHE A 143 -14.83 -9.25 3.41
CA PHE A 143 -14.76 -8.31 4.53
C PHE A 143 -16.15 -8.03 5.07
N LYS A 144 -16.27 -8.09 6.37
CA LYS A 144 -17.51 -7.80 7.11
C LYS A 144 -17.27 -6.65 8.08
N VAL A 145 -18.33 -5.90 8.32
CA VAL A 145 -18.38 -4.88 9.37
C VAL A 145 -19.46 -5.23 10.36
N LYS A 146 -19.26 -4.87 11.63
CA LYS A 146 -20.25 -5.06 12.70
C LYS A 146 -20.37 -3.78 13.51
N ASP A 147 -21.60 -3.51 13.95
CA ASP A 147 -21.93 -2.45 14.92
C ASP A 147 -21.47 -1.06 14.46
N ILE A 148 -21.61 -0.73 13.18
CA ILE A 148 -21.21 0.57 12.64
C ILE A 148 -22.03 1.69 13.27
N PRO A 149 -21.43 2.65 14.00
CA PRO A 149 -22.17 3.75 14.62
C PRO A 149 -22.83 4.63 13.55
N LYS A 150 -23.99 5.22 13.88
CA LYS A 150 -24.68 6.15 12.97
C LYS A 150 -23.88 7.42 12.72
N LYS A 151 -23.07 7.84 13.70
CA LYS A 151 -22.17 8.99 13.60
C LYS A 151 -20.79 8.67 14.13
N ILE A 152 -19.76 9.19 13.47
CA ILE A 152 -18.37 9.14 13.92
C ILE A 152 -17.86 10.57 13.96
N MET A 153 -17.38 11.02 15.10
CA MET A 153 -16.89 12.39 15.31
C MET A 153 -17.89 13.48 14.84
N GLY A 154 -19.21 13.21 14.96
CA GLY A 154 -20.26 14.12 14.54
C GLY A 154 -20.73 13.95 13.08
N PHE A 155 -20.02 13.22 12.25
CA PHE A 155 -20.37 12.95 10.86
C PHE A 155 -21.26 11.71 10.73
N GLU A 156 -22.31 11.80 9.95
CA GLU A 156 -23.19 10.65 9.69
C GLU A 156 -22.50 9.61 8.82
N VAL A 157 -22.52 8.36 9.28
CA VAL A 157 -22.07 7.21 8.50
C VAL A 157 -23.27 6.65 7.75
N GLY A 158 -23.24 6.75 6.43
CA GLY A 158 -24.26 6.21 5.53
C GLY A 158 -24.41 4.69 5.60
N ASP A 159 -25.11 4.14 4.65
CA ASP A 159 -25.42 2.70 4.54
C ASP A 159 -24.31 1.85 3.91
N ILE A 160 -23.13 2.40 3.70
CA ILE A 160 -22.00 1.72 3.04
C ILE A 160 -22.48 0.90 1.83
N ASP A 161 -23.01 1.61 0.84
CA ASP A 161 -23.49 1.05 -0.43
C ASP A 161 -24.58 -0.03 -0.33
N GLY A 162 -25.48 0.08 0.63
CA GLY A 162 -26.55 -0.90 0.87
C GLY A 162 -26.05 -2.21 1.51
N SER A 163 -24.82 -2.20 2.02
CA SER A 163 -24.21 -3.36 2.63
C SER A 163 -24.74 -3.63 4.04
N LEU A 164 -25.18 -2.60 4.74
CA LEU A 164 -25.60 -2.72 6.14
C LEU A 164 -27.03 -3.27 6.28
N ASP A 165 -27.24 -4.06 7.31
CA ASP A 165 -28.54 -4.51 7.79
C ASP A 165 -29.13 -3.58 8.88
N SER A 166 -30.22 -3.98 9.52
CA SER A 166 -30.87 -3.21 10.60
C SER A 166 -29.98 -3.06 11.84
N THR A 167 -29.03 -3.96 12.06
CA THR A 167 -28.01 -3.89 13.13
C THR A 167 -26.80 -3.07 12.74
N ARG A 168 -26.78 -2.52 11.51
CA ARG A 168 -25.68 -1.81 10.90
C ARG A 168 -24.42 -2.67 10.75
N SER A 169 -24.64 -3.94 10.42
CA SER A 169 -23.63 -4.96 10.15
C SER A 169 -23.81 -5.50 8.75
N GLY A 170 -22.75 -6.04 8.13
CA GLY A 170 -22.89 -6.68 6.83
C GLY A 170 -21.57 -6.88 6.07
N VAL A 171 -21.69 -7.52 4.92
CA VAL A 171 -20.56 -7.78 4.01
C VAL A 171 -20.31 -6.55 3.14
N ILE A 172 -19.16 -5.92 3.34
CA ILE A 172 -18.77 -4.72 2.56
C ILE A 172 -17.96 -5.07 1.31
N TYR A 173 -17.26 -6.20 1.31
CA TYR A 173 -16.46 -6.67 0.18
C TYR A 173 -16.55 -8.19 0.06
N LEU A 174 -16.78 -8.69 -1.13
CA LEU A 174 -16.71 -10.10 -1.48
C LEU A 174 -16.16 -10.19 -2.91
N SER A 175 -15.10 -10.96 -3.08
CA SER A 175 -14.46 -11.10 -4.37
C SER A 175 -13.87 -12.49 -4.58
N GLU A 176 -13.73 -12.87 -5.84
CA GLU A 176 -13.13 -14.13 -6.26
C GLU A 176 -12.20 -13.91 -7.45
N THR A 177 -11.13 -14.69 -7.49
CA THR A 177 -10.17 -14.70 -8.61
C THR A 177 -9.77 -16.15 -8.91
N VAL A 178 -9.73 -16.48 -10.19
CA VAL A 178 -9.15 -17.72 -10.73
C VAL A 178 -7.97 -17.33 -11.60
N SER A 179 -6.81 -17.90 -11.35
CA SER A 179 -5.61 -17.60 -12.12
C SER A 179 -4.73 -18.81 -12.32
N ARG A 180 -3.78 -18.67 -13.23
CA ARG A 180 -2.67 -19.60 -13.44
C ARG A 180 -1.39 -18.92 -13.06
N ILE A 181 -0.58 -19.59 -12.23
CA ILE A 181 0.68 -19.05 -11.74
C ILE A 181 1.86 -19.84 -12.24
N LYS A 182 2.97 -19.13 -12.49
CA LYS A 182 4.31 -19.67 -12.67
C LYS A 182 5.19 -19.06 -11.62
N PHE A 183 5.93 -19.89 -10.92
CA PHE A 183 6.78 -19.44 -9.81
C PHE A 183 8.19 -20.03 -9.94
N GLU A 184 9.20 -19.22 -9.64
CA GLU A 184 10.59 -19.62 -9.51
C GLU A 184 11.24 -18.86 -8.36
N LYS A 185 11.81 -19.59 -7.41
CA LYS A 185 12.52 -18.94 -6.28
C LYS A 185 13.69 -18.08 -6.74
N PRO A 186 14.03 -17.02 -5.99
CA PRO A 186 13.43 -16.67 -4.71
C PRO A 186 12.09 -15.91 -4.83
N ASN A 187 11.84 -15.09 -5.86
CA ASN A 187 10.70 -14.17 -5.92
C ASN A 187 10.21 -13.91 -7.36
N ASN A 188 10.46 -14.82 -8.29
CA ASN A 188 9.93 -14.68 -9.65
C ASN A 188 8.52 -15.26 -9.68
N LEU A 189 7.53 -14.42 -9.92
CA LEU A 189 6.13 -14.78 -10.11
C LEU A 189 5.63 -14.24 -11.45
N LYS A 190 4.87 -15.05 -12.17
CA LYS A 190 4.04 -14.64 -13.29
C LYS A 190 2.64 -15.20 -13.07
N GLU A 191 1.65 -14.32 -13.02
CA GLU A 191 0.24 -14.68 -12.82
C GLU A 191 -0.60 -14.22 -14.00
N GLU A 192 -1.44 -15.11 -14.52
CA GLU A 192 -2.47 -14.82 -15.51
C GLU A 192 -3.84 -15.00 -14.85
N ILE A 193 -4.54 -13.90 -14.63
CA ILE A 193 -5.90 -13.91 -14.08
C ILE A 193 -6.89 -14.26 -15.16
N ILE A 194 -7.47 -15.46 -15.08
CA ILE A 194 -8.42 -16.04 -16.04
C ILE A 194 -9.82 -15.50 -15.80
N ALA A 195 -10.18 -15.33 -14.50
CA ALA A 195 -11.47 -14.82 -14.09
C ALA A 195 -11.34 -14.01 -12.78
N SER A 196 -12.11 -12.91 -12.70
CA SER A 196 -12.18 -12.05 -11.52
C SER A 196 -13.61 -11.53 -11.36
N LYS A 197 -14.12 -11.52 -10.14
CA LYS A 197 -15.47 -11.04 -9.79
C LYS A 197 -15.43 -10.31 -8.44
N ILE A 198 -16.17 -9.20 -8.35
CA ILE A 198 -16.42 -8.48 -7.09
C ILE A 198 -17.93 -8.29 -6.96
N ALA A 199 -18.52 -8.58 -5.82
CA ALA A 199 -19.93 -8.38 -5.57
C ALA A 199 -20.31 -6.89 -5.65
N GLY A 200 -21.22 -6.55 -6.56
CA GLY A 200 -21.68 -5.18 -6.76
C GLY A 200 -20.66 -4.26 -7.45
N ASP A 201 -19.66 -4.79 -8.13
CA ASP A 201 -18.72 -4.03 -8.94
C ASP A 201 -18.54 -4.69 -10.31
N ASP A 202 -18.99 -4.03 -11.36
CA ASP A 202 -18.92 -4.51 -12.74
C ASP A 202 -17.56 -4.27 -13.41
N SER A 203 -16.68 -3.46 -12.81
CA SER A 203 -15.27 -3.47 -13.20
C SER A 203 -14.67 -4.85 -12.94
N GLY A 204 -15.07 -5.50 -11.85
CA GLY A 204 -14.79 -6.87 -11.48
C GLY A 204 -13.30 -7.20 -11.29
N PHE A 205 -12.43 -6.19 -11.25
CA PHE A 205 -10.98 -6.41 -11.10
C PHE A 205 -10.58 -6.51 -9.63
N SER A 206 -10.68 -7.70 -9.07
CA SER A 206 -10.27 -8.01 -7.70
C SER A 206 -8.77 -7.76 -7.49
N TYR A 207 -8.42 -7.37 -6.25
CA TYR A 207 -7.03 -7.27 -5.78
C TYR A 207 -6.48 -8.62 -5.24
N ASN A 208 -7.26 -9.69 -5.30
CA ASN A 208 -6.87 -11.02 -4.85
C ASN A 208 -5.92 -11.66 -5.88
N THR A 209 -4.63 -11.49 -5.69
CA THR A 209 -3.59 -12.04 -6.57
C THR A 209 -2.65 -12.95 -5.78
N ALA A 210 -2.04 -13.90 -6.44
CA ALA A 210 -1.05 -14.79 -5.83
C ALA A 210 0.19 -14.02 -5.36
N LEU A 211 0.46 -12.84 -5.93
CA LEU A 211 1.55 -11.97 -5.52
C LEU A 211 1.51 -11.63 -4.02
N ASN A 212 0.32 -11.39 -3.49
CA ASN A 212 0.10 -10.95 -2.11
C ASN A 212 -0.12 -12.14 -1.14
N THR A 213 0.12 -13.38 -1.57
CA THR A 213 -0.19 -14.58 -0.78
C THR A 213 1.01 -15.49 -0.55
N ASN A 214 2.21 -15.05 -0.93
CA ASN A 214 3.42 -15.84 -0.81
C ASN A 214 4.02 -15.80 0.60
N TYR A 215 3.34 -16.42 1.56
CA TYR A 215 3.84 -16.60 2.92
C TYR A 215 4.64 -17.91 2.99
N ASP A 216 5.96 -17.83 2.72
CA ASP A 216 6.88 -18.97 2.73
C ASP A 216 7.64 -19.05 4.08
N PHE A 217 7.29 -20.02 4.92
CA PHE A 217 7.93 -20.22 6.23
C PHE A 217 9.31 -20.87 6.15
N TYR A 218 9.73 -21.38 5.01
CA TYR A 218 11.11 -21.83 4.83
C TYR A 218 12.10 -20.67 4.70
N GLU A 219 11.59 -19.42 4.41
CA GLU A 219 12.41 -18.22 4.48
C GLU A 219 12.63 -17.76 5.93
N ASN A 220 13.64 -16.92 6.18
CA ASN A 220 13.91 -16.38 7.51
C ASN A 220 12.86 -15.38 7.95
N TYR A 221 12.27 -14.68 6.99
CA TYR A 221 11.26 -13.67 7.20
C TYR A 221 10.05 -13.94 6.32
N VAL A 222 8.87 -13.80 6.91
CA VAL A 222 7.59 -13.80 6.20
C VAL A 222 7.11 -12.36 6.10
N ASP A 223 6.88 -11.89 4.87
CA ASP A 223 6.55 -10.49 4.59
C ASP A 223 5.05 -10.20 4.81
N PHE A 224 4.78 -9.28 5.74
CA PHE A 224 3.46 -8.71 6.05
C PHE A 224 3.55 -7.17 6.11
N ASP A 225 4.16 -6.51 5.13
CA ASP A 225 4.61 -5.12 5.16
C ASP A 225 5.66 -4.85 6.27
N ILE A 226 5.86 -5.79 7.14
CA ILE A 226 6.94 -5.91 8.11
C ILE A 226 7.47 -7.34 8.08
N ASN A 227 8.77 -7.49 8.17
CA ASN A 227 9.43 -8.80 8.16
C ASN A 227 9.19 -9.55 9.48
N MET A 228 8.20 -10.44 9.49
CA MET A 228 7.90 -11.34 10.61
C MET A 228 8.90 -12.51 10.63
N ILE A 229 9.39 -12.87 11.79
CA ILE A 229 10.42 -13.91 11.92
C ILE A 229 9.77 -15.29 11.83
N SER A 230 10.21 -16.12 10.89
CA SER A 230 9.71 -17.50 10.75
C SER A 230 10.04 -18.33 11.99
N PRO A 231 9.13 -19.21 12.47
CA PRO A 231 9.43 -20.16 13.54
C PRO A 231 10.58 -21.13 13.24
N ILE A 232 11.00 -21.26 11.98
CA ILE A 232 12.18 -22.03 11.57
C ILE A 232 13.24 -21.15 10.89
N ALA A 233 13.29 -19.85 11.24
CA ALA A 233 14.37 -18.97 10.82
C ALA A 233 15.73 -19.46 11.39
N ASP A 234 16.84 -19.12 10.74
CA ASP A 234 18.19 -19.50 11.20
C ASP A 234 18.46 -19.05 12.65
N ASN A 235 17.86 -17.95 13.06
CA ASN A 235 17.98 -17.36 14.39
C ASN A 235 16.70 -17.50 15.24
N ALA A 236 15.80 -18.42 14.90
CA ALA A 236 14.47 -18.56 15.52
C ALA A 236 14.55 -18.76 17.03
N PHE A 237 15.58 -19.48 17.53
CA PHE A 237 15.79 -19.68 18.97
C PHE A 237 16.06 -18.39 19.75
N ASN A 238 16.42 -17.29 19.12
CA ASN A 238 16.53 -15.99 19.80
C ASN A 238 15.16 -15.36 20.09
N TYR A 239 14.12 -15.79 19.39
CA TYR A 239 12.79 -15.20 19.38
C TYR A 239 11.71 -16.08 19.96
N TYR A 240 11.85 -17.41 19.86
CA TYR A 240 10.84 -18.38 20.23
C TYR A 240 11.28 -19.37 21.31
N LYS A 241 10.30 -19.85 22.06
CA LYS A 241 10.33 -21.07 22.87
C LYS A 241 9.44 -22.10 22.19
N TYR A 242 9.84 -23.35 22.25
CA TYR A 242 9.10 -24.46 21.64
C TYR A 242 8.73 -25.50 22.68
N LYS A 243 7.58 -26.13 22.54
CA LYS A 243 7.10 -27.25 23.33
C LYS A 243 6.49 -28.27 22.38
N LEU A 244 6.92 -29.52 22.47
CA LEU A 244 6.27 -30.63 21.79
C LEU A 244 4.92 -30.88 22.48
N GLU A 245 3.83 -30.59 21.75
CA GLU A 245 2.47 -30.72 22.27
C GLU A 245 1.98 -32.16 22.12
N SER A 246 2.19 -32.76 20.94
CA SER A 246 1.79 -34.12 20.61
C SER A 246 2.49 -34.62 19.36
N THR A 247 2.40 -35.91 19.11
CA THR A 247 2.82 -36.56 17.86
C THR A 247 1.70 -37.46 17.35
N PHE A 248 1.61 -37.62 16.04
CA PHE A 248 0.61 -38.46 15.39
C PHE A 248 1.11 -39.05 14.07
N TYR A 249 0.46 -40.06 13.56
CA TYR A 249 0.77 -40.64 12.26
C TYR A 249 -0.25 -40.15 11.23
N ASP A 250 0.25 -39.66 10.08
CA ASP A 250 -0.61 -39.35 8.94
C ASP A 250 -1.12 -40.65 8.26
N ASP A 251 -1.88 -40.49 7.18
CA ASP A 251 -2.45 -41.59 6.39
C ASP A 251 -1.40 -42.47 5.69
N LYS A 252 -0.14 -42.07 5.69
CA LYS A 252 1.00 -42.75 5.10
C LYS A 252 1.94 -43.32 6.15
N ASN A 253 1.51 -43.34 7.41
CA ASN A 253 2.31 -43.78 8.54
C ASN A 253 3.58 -42.95 8.77
N GLN A 254 3.57 -41.65 8.38
CA GLN A 254 4.62 -40.68 8.67
C GLN A 254 4.32 -40.04 10.03
N LEU A 255 5.30 -39.96 10.90
CA LEU A 255 5.16 -39.32 12.21
C LEU A 255 5.18 -37.81 12.04
N ILE A 256 4.14 -37.13 12.55
CA ILE A 256 4.00 -35.68 12.53
C ILE A 256 4.16 -35.15 13.96
N ASN A 257 5.01 -34.16 14.10
CA ASN A 257 5.27 -33.49 15.38
C ASN A 257 4.50 -32.15 15.44
N LYS A 258 3.52 -32.04 16.36
CA LYS A 258 2.82 -30.80 16.66
C LYS A 258 3.61 -30.00 17.69
N ILE A 259 4.15 -28.87 17.30
CA ILE A 259 5.02 -28.06 18.12
C ILE A 259 4.37 -26.72 18.41
N GLN A 260 4.19 -26.41 19.69
CA GLN A 260 3.74 -25.10 20.14
C GLN A 260 4.90 -24.10 20.02
N VAL A 261 4.60 -22.96 19.40
CA VAL A 261 5.49 -21.83 19.17
C VAL A 261 5.06 -20.67 20.08
N THR A 262 5.93 -20.26 20.98
CA THR A 262 5.65 -19.17 21.93
C THR A 262 6.73 -18.09 21.84
N PRO A 263 6.37 -16.81 21.68
CA PRO A 263 7.33 -15.71 21.70
C PRO A 263 8.13 -15.62 22.99
N LYS A 264 9.42 -15.36 22.89
CA LYS A 264 10.27 -15.00 24.07
C LYS A 264 10.00 -13.57 24.53
N ARG A 265 9.71 -12.67 23.58
CA ARG A 265 9.36 -11.26 23.83
C ARG A 265 8.14 -10.90 22.99
N ASP A 266 7.10 -10.46 23.68
CA ASP A 266 5.76 -10.27 23.10
C ASP A 266 5.68 -9.17 22.03
N LYS A 267 6.55 -8.14 22.10
CA LYS A 267 6.47 -6.96 21.20
C LYS A 267 7.35 -7.05 19.95
N GLU A 268 8.06 -8.14 19.77
CA GLU A 268 8.84 -8.39 18.55
C GLU A 268 7.94 -8.87 17.40
N PRO A 269 8.41 -8.80 16.13
CA PRO A 269 7.63 -9.28 14.98
C PRO A 269 7.65 -10.81 14.88
N VAL A 270 6.86 -11.45 15.71
CA VAL A 270 6.83 -12.91 15.94
C VAL A 270 5.41 -13.46 15.91
N PHE A 271 5.33 -14.75 15.59
CA PHE A 271 4.10 -15.54 15.59
C PHE A 271 3.89 -16.24 16.94
N GLU A 272 2.66 -16.72 17.19
CA GLU A 272 2.33 -17.67 18.25
C GLU A 272 1.34 -18.71 17.72
N GLY A 273 1.33 -19.93 18.25
CA GLY A 273 0.45 -21.01 17.81
C GLY A 273 1.18 -22.31 17.58
N TYR A 274 0.93 -22.99 16.47
CA TYR A 274 1.46 -24.32 16.20
C TYR A 274 2.10 -24.44 14.82
N ILE A 275 3.24 -25.16 14.77
CA ILE A 275 3.85 -25.65 13.54
C ILE A 275 3.89 -27.17 13.59
N TYR A 276 3.58 -27.80 12.46
CA TYR A 276 3.55 -29.25 12.31
C TYR A 276 4.72 -29.68 11.43
N ILE A 277 5.59 -30.53 11.93
CA ILE A 277 6.81 -30.97 11.25
C ILE A 277 6.79 -32.50 11.06
N VAL A 278 7.01 -32.90 9.82
CA VAL A 278 7.14 -34.33 9.45
C VAL A 278 8.46 -34.86 9.97
N GLU A 279 8.44 -35.99 10.69
CA GLU A 279 9.66 -36.69 11.12
C GLU A 279 10.48 -37.13 9.90
N ASP A 280 11.77 -37.34 10.02
CA ASP A 280 12.75 -37.77 9.03
C ASP A 280 13.00 -36.78 7.90
N SER A 281 11.96 -36.26 7.24
CA SER A 281 12.08 -35.28 6.18
C SER A 281 12.22 -33.84 6.71
N TRP A 282 11.78 -33.59 7.94
CA TRP A 282 11.74 -32.29 8.61
C TRP A 282 11.02 -31.20 7.79
N ALA A 283 10.11 -31.63 6.92
CA ALA A 283 9.29 -30.76 6.11
C ALA A 283 8.11 -30.19 6.92
N ILE A 284 7.59 -29.04 6.52
CA ILE A 284 6.37 -28.47 7.08
C ILE A 284 5.17 -29.28 6.58
N TYR A 285 4.39 -29.83 7.53
CA TYR A 285 3.12 -30.49 7.29
C TYR A 285 1.95 -29.52 7.36
N GLY A 286 2.04 -28.53 8.25
CA GLY A 286 1.01 -27.52 8.45
C GLY A 286 1.47 -26.35 9.31
N ILE A 287 0.73 -25.26 9.20
CA ILE A 287 0.91 -24.02 9.95
C ILE A 287 -0.46 -23.63 10.52
N ASP A 288 -0.51 -23.30 11.80
CA ASP A 288 -1.63 -22.68 12.48
C ASP A 288 -1.08 -21.62 13.45
N LEU A 289 -0.92 -20.40 12.96
CA LEU A 289 -0.22 -19.33 13.65
C LEU A 289 -1.06 -18.05 13.74
N ASP A 290 -1.00 -17.45 14.91
CA ASP A 290 -1.63 -16.16 15.22
C ASP A 290 -0.60 -15.05 15.28
N ILE A 291 -1.01 -13.84 14.89
CA ILE A 291 -0.24 -12.60 14.95
C ILE A 291 -1.08 -11.53 15.64
N LYS A 292 -0.50 -10.86 16.63
CA LYS A 292 -1.13 -9.67 17.24
C LYS A 292 -0.81 -8.43 16.39
N GLY A 293 -1.80 -7.58 16.14
CA GLY A 293 -1.62 -6.40 15.28
C GLY A 293 -0.50 -5.47 15.69
N TYR A 294 -0.27 -5.30 17.00
CA TYR A 294 0.85 -4.48 17.49
C TYR A 294 2.24 -5.04 17.16
N ARG A 295 2.38 -6.37 16.91
CA ARG A 295 3.63 -6.99 16.45
C ARG A 295 3.93 -6.62 14.99
N MET A 296 2.90 -6.29 14.22
CA MET A 296 2.99 -5.80 12.86
C MET A 296 3.04 -4.26 12.77
N GLN A 297 3.07 -3.57 13.89
CA GLN A 297 2.95 -2.11 13.97
C GLN A 297 1.69 -1.56 13.27
N GLN A 298 0.63 -2.37 13.21
CA GLN A 298 -0.68 -2.03 12.66
C GLN A 298 -1.68 -1.82 13.79
N PRO A 299 -1.86 -0.59 14.29
CA PRO A 299 -2.64 -0.35 15.51
C PRO A 299 -4.14 -0.62 15.35
N ILE A 300 -4.67 -0.62 14.13
CA ILE A 300 -6.08 -0.91 13.83
C ILE A 300 -6.35 -2.41 13.85
N LEU A 301 -5.36 -3.22 13.44
CA LEU A 301 -5.43 -4.68 13.46
C LEU A 301 -5.37 -5.19 14.90
N GLU A 302 -6.29 -6.07 15.29
CA GLU A 302 -6.30 -6.72 16.61
C GLU A 302 -5.55 -8.05 16.55
N THR A 303 -6.03 -8.95 15.70
CA THR A 303 -5.44 -10.27 15.48
C THR A 303 -5.48 -10.65 14.02
N MET A 304 -4.54 -11.50 13.62
CA MET A 304 -4.53 -12.16 12.33
C MET A 304 -4.15 -13.61 12.53
N LYS A 305 -4.86 -14.54 11.90
CA LYS A 305 -4.60 -15.96 11.94
C LYS A 305 -4.25 -16.46 10.55
N LEU A 306 -3.15 -17.19 10.44
CA LEU A 306 -2.69 -17.81 9.21
C LEU A 306 -2.67 -19.33 9.38
N ILE A 307 -3.42 -20.02 8.53
CA ILE A 307 -3.44 -21.47 8.44
C ILE A 307 -2.91 -21.87 7.07
N GLN A 308 -1.97 -22.82 7.04
CA GLN A 308 -1.51 -23.44 5.79
C GLN A 308 -1.57 -24.97 5.93
N ASN A 309 -2.20 -25.60 4.95
CA ASN A 309 -2.26 -27.06 4.83
C ASN A 309 -1.43 -27.50 3.63
N PHE A 310 -0.67 -28.58 3.85
CA PHE A 310 0.18 -29.16 2.82
C PHE A 310 -0.31 -30.58 2.49
N SER A 311 -0.19 -30.98 1.24
CA SER A 311 -0.43 -32.34 0.80
C SER A 311 0.83 -32.95 0.19
N TYR A 312 0.96 -34.25 0.34
CA TYR A 312 2.11 -35.02 -0.16
C TYR A 312 1.71 -35.78 -1.41
N ASN A 313 2.53 -35.72 -2.43
CA ASN A 313 2.42 -36.57 -3.60
C ASN A 313 3.52 -37.62 -3.55
N LYS A 314 3.14 -38.90 -3.66
CA LYS A 314 4.03 -40.05 -3.53
C LYS A 314 5.01 -40.19 -4.71
N GLU A 315 4.58 -39.84 -5.92
CA GLU A 315 5.41 -39.93 -7.12
C GLU A 315 6.54 -38.91 -7.09
N SER A 316 6.19 -37.64 -6.83
CA SER A 316 7.14 -36.53 -6.74
C SER A 316 7.88 -36.48 -5.41
N LYS A 317 7.38 -37.17 -4.37
CA LYS A 317 7.90 -37.18 -2.98
C LYS A 317 7.97 -35.75 -2.37
N LEU A 318 7.00 -34.88 -2.70
CA LEU A 318 6.96 -33.47 -2.30
C LEU A 318 5.75 -33.17 -1.44
N TRP A 319 5.98 -32.39 -0.40
CA TRP A 319 4.93 -31.67 0.33
C TRP A 319 4.72 -30.29 -0.32
N VAL A 320 3.51 -30.00 -0.72
CA VAL A 320 3.13 -28.69 -1.33
C VAL A 320 1.94 -28.10 -0.63
N LYS A 321 1.96 -26.78 -0.50
CA LYS A 321 0.86 -26.01 0.04
C LYS A 321 -0.32 -26.07 -0.93
N ASN A 322 -1.46 -26.53 -0.47
CA ASN A 322 -2.68 -26.57 -1.30
C ASN A 322 -3.80 -25.68 -0.76
N VAL A 323 -3.84 -25.40 0.54
CA VAL A 323 -4.82 -24.47 1.11
C VAL A 323 -4.12 -23.49 2.04
N GLN A 324 -4.51 -22.23 1.94
CA GLN A 324 -4.10 -21.18 2.87
C GLN A 324 -5.31 -20.33 3.24
N SER A 325 -5.54 -20.13 4.54
CA SER A 325 -6.52 -19.19 5.06
C SER A 325 -5.81 -18.07 5.82
N LEU A 326 -6.28 -16.85 5.63
CA LEU A 326 -5.85 -15.68 6.35
C LEU A 326 -7.09 -15.00 6.91
N ASP A 327 -7.26 -15.06 8.22
CA ASP A 327 -8.40 -14.46 8.93
C ASP A 327 -7.89 -13.31 9.78
N PHE A 328 -8.60 -12.17 9.83
CA PHE A 328 -8.20 -11.06 10.68
C PHE A 328 -9.39 -10.33 11.31
N ASP A 329 -9.12 -9.80 12.49
CA ASP A 329 -10.00 -8.90 13.23
C ASP A 329 -9.32 -7.54 13.38
N ALA A 330 -10.08 -6.49 13.11
CA ALA A 330 -9.63 -5.11 13.21
C ALA A 330 -10.74 -4.25 13.82
N GLY A 331 -10.36 -3.10 14.38
CA GLY A 331 -11.37 -2.20 14.93
C GLY A 331 -10.83 -0.80 15.18
N ILE A 332 -11.71 0.20 15.02
CA ILE A 332 -11.42 1.61 15.30
C ILE A 332 -12.72 2.34 15.61
N PHE A 333 -12.72 3.27 16.56
CA PHE A 333 -13.88 4.08 16.95
C PHE A 333 -15.16 3.27 17.28
N GLY A 334 -15.01 2.05 17.83
CA GLY A 334 -16.12 1.16 18.14
C GLY A 334 -16.62 0.34 16.94
N MET A 335 -16.16 0.61 15.71
CA MET A 335 -16.40 -0.24 14.57
C MET A 335 -15.53 -1.48 14.62
N LYS A 336 -16.13 -2.63 14.29
CA LYS A 336 -15.41 -3.89 14.15
C LYS A 336 -15.40 -4.32 12.70
N PHE A 337 -14.25 -4.75 12.25
CA PHE A 337 -14.00 -5.26 10.91
C PHE A 337 -13.47 -6.68 11.04
N THR A 338 -14.01 -7.59 10.27
CA THR A 338 -13.48 -8.95 10.14
C THR A 338 -13.21 -9.21 8.67
N GLY A 339 -12.13 -9.89 8.37
CA GLY A 339 -11.82 -10.25 7.00
C GLY A 339 -11.28 -11.67 6.93
N LYS A 340 -11.51 -12.30 5.80
CA LYS A 340 -11.06 -13.66 5.54
C LYS A 340 -10.66 -13.79 4.08
N PHE A 341 -9.51 -14.38 3.87
CA PHE A 341 -9.06 -14.83 2.56
C PHE A 341 -8.85 -16.33 2.55
N THR A 342 -9.37 -16.99 1.53
CA THR A 342 -9.15 -18.41 1.27
C THR A 342 -8.43 -18.55 -0.06
N HIS A 343 -7.30 -19.23 -0.06
CA HIS A 343 -6.48 -19.49 -1.23
C HIS A 343 -6.36 -21.00 -1.43
N VAL A 344 -6.60 -21.46 -2.65
CA VAL A 344 -6.45 -22.85 -3.05
C VAL A 344 -5.46 -22.93 -4.18
N PHE A 345 -4.45 -23.77 -4.02
CA PHE A 345 -3.45 -24.10 -5.03
C PHE A 345 -3.68 -25.54 -5.50
N SER A 346 -3.73 -25.76 -6.78
CA SER A 346 -3.98 -27.09 -7.35
C SER A 346 -3.23 -27.28 -8.67
N ASN A 347 -3.27 -28.50 -9.18
CA ASN A 347 -2.70 -28.85 -10.50
C ASN A 347 -1.22 -28.47 -10.64
N TYR A 348 -0.43 -28.69 -9.60
CA TYR A 348 1.01 -28.39 -9.61
C TYR A 348 1.72 -29.19 -10.72
N LYS A 349 2.58 -28.48 -11.45
CA LYS A 349 3.49 -29.03 -12.45
C LYS A 349 4.89 -28.51 -12.16
N PHE A 350 5.73 -29.34 -11.59
CA PHE A 350 7.11 -28.98 -11.30
C PHE A 350 7.92 -28.94 -12.59
N LYS A 351 8.90 -28.04 -12.64
CA LYS A 351 9.74 -27.76 -13.79
C LYS A 351 11.21 -27.78 -13.40
N ASP A 352 12.06 -28.28 -14.29
CA ASP A 352 13.52 -28.16 -14.12
C ASP A 352 13.98 -26.72 -14.44
N SER A 353 13.35 -26.09 -15.42
CA SER A 353 13.64 -24.72 -15.84
C SER A 353 12.45 -24.07 -16.53
N PHE A 354 12.44 -22.74 -16.53
CA PHE A 354 11.56 -21.95 -17.38
C PHE A 354 12.34 -21.31 -18.53
N GLU A 355 11.63 -20.95 -19.58
CA GLU A 355 12.20 -20.15 -20.67
C GLU A 355 12.69 -18.79 -20.15
N LYS A 356 13.81 -18.29 -20.68
CA LYS A 356 14.45 -17.03 -20.22
C LYS A 356 13.53 -15.81 -20.20
N LYS A 357 12.47 -15.78 -20.99
CA LYS A 357 11.50 -14.66 -21.09
C LYS A 357 10.24 -14.86 -20.25
N THR A 358 10.09 -15.96 -19.51
CA THR A 358 8.89 -16.24 -18.73
C THR A 358 8.65 -15.18 -17.65
N PHE A 359 9.69 -14.79 -16.94
CA PHE A 359 9.63 -13.81 -15.87
C PHE A 359 10.15 -12.46 -16.35
N GLY A 360 9.24 -11.58 -16.70
CA GLY A 360 9.52 -10.19 -17.08
C GLY A 360 9.07 -9.21 -16.01
N ASN A 361 9.03 -7.94 -16.38
CA ASN A 361 8.53 -6.89 -15.48
C ASN A 361 7.00 -6.89 -15.33
N GLU A 362 6.27 -7.46 -16.27
CA GLU A 362 4.83 -7.66 -16.20
C GLU A 362 4.53 -8.94 -15.41
N ILE A 363 4.20 -8.78 -14.12
CA ILE A 363 4.07 -9.93 -13.22
C ILE A 363 2.64 -10.45 -13.08
N VAL A 364 1.63 -9.60 -13.30
CA VAL A 364 0.23 -10.02 -13.34
C VAL A 364 -0.42 -9.51 -14.61
N THR A 365 -1.13 -10.39 -15.32
CA THR A 365 -1.93 -10.08 -16.50
C THR A 365 -3.36 -10.55 -16.30
N PHE A 366 -4.31 -9.89 -16.95
CA PHE A 366 -5.70 -10.32 -17.00
C PHE A 366 -6.01 -10.83 -18.39
N ALA A 367 -6.62 -12.01 -18.47
CA ALA A 367 -7.16 -12.53 -19.73
C ALA A 367 -8.26 -11.61 -20.25
N GLU A 368 -8.49 -11.66 -21.56
CA GLU A 368 -9.60 -10.94 -22.18
C GLU A 368 -10.93 -11.40 -21.55
N ASN A 369 -11.78 -10.43 -21.17
CA ASN A 369 -13.05 -10.68 -20.47
C ASN A 369 -12.93 -11.44 -19.15
N ALA A 370 -11.79 -11.35 -18.43
CA ALA A 370 -11.62 -11.97 -17.12
C ALA A 370 -12.70 -11.53 -16.12
N ASN A 371 -13.15 -10.28 -16.21
CA ASN A 371 -14.18 -9.69 -15.35
C ASN A 371 -15.64 -9.91 -15.84
N LYS A 372 -15.83 -10.64 -16.95
CA LYS A 372 -17.16 -10.84 -17.57
C LYS A 372 -17.55 -12.31 -17.69
N LYS A 373 -17.00 -13.17 -16.82
CA LYS A 373 -17.35 -14.59 -16.79
C LYS A 373 -18.75 -14.80 -16.25
N GLU A 374 -19.50 -15.67 -16.92
CA GLU A 374 -20.86 -16.04 -16.55
C GLU A 374 -20.90 -16.87 -15.27
N ASP A 375 -22.06 -16.94 -14.62
CA ASP A 375 -22.25 -17.72 -13.40
C ASP A 375 -22.01 -19.22 -13.59
N SER A 376 -22.25 -19.75 -14.80
CA SER A 376 -21.94 -21.12 -15.18
C SER A 376 -20.44 -21.43 -15.07
N PHE A 377 -19.59 -20.50 -15.51
CA PHE A 377 -18.13 -20.62 -15.34
C PHE A 377 -17.76 -20.71 -13.85
N TRP A 378 -18.27 -19.79 -13.04
CA TRP A 378 -17.98 -19.75 -11.60
C TRP A 378 -18.44 -21.00 -10.87
N LYS A 379 -19.65 -21.52 -11.23
CA LYS A 379 -20.18 -22.75 -10.65
C LYS A 379 -19.29 -23.96 -10.95
N ASN A 380 -18.72 -24.02 -12.15
CA ASN A 380 -17.90 -25.16 -12.57
C ASN A 380 -16.43 -25.07 -12.13
N THR A 381 -15.94 -23.85 -11.88
CA THR A 381 -14.50 -23.62 -11.64
C THR A 381 -14.19 -23.39 -10.16
N ARG A 382 -15.16 -22.96 -9.36
CA ARG A 382 -14.99 -22.63 -7.95
C ARG A 382 -14.62 -23.89 -7.15
N PRO A 383 -13.43 -23.96 -6.52
CA PRO A 383 -13.06 -25.14 -5.75
C PRO A 383 -13.74 -25.16 -4.38
N VAL A 384 -14.13 -24.00 -3.83
CA VAL A 384 -14.75 -23.87 -2.52
C VAL A 384 -16.16 -23.32 -2.69
N PRO A 385 -17.23 -24.05 -2.34
CA PRO A 385 -18.60 -23.59 -2.51
C PRO A 385 -18.87 -22.32 -1.70
N LEU A 386 -19.71 -21.44 -2.24
CA LEU A 386 -20.17 -20.26 -1.50
C LEU A 386 -21.03 -20.68 -0.30
N THR A 387 -20.95 -19.91 0.77
CA THR A 387 -21.94 -19.96 1.83
C THR A 387 -23.26 -19.35 1.38
N GLU A 388 -24.33 -19.58 2.13
CA GLU A 388 -25.61 -18.91 1.84
C GLU A 388 -25.50 -17.38 1.96
N GLU A 389 -24.72 -16.89 2.93
CA GLU A 389 -24.47 -15.47 3.12
C GLU A 389 -23.76 -14.85 1.90
N GLU A 390 -22.71 -15.50 1.40
CA GLU A 390 -21.98 -15.07 0.22
C GLU A 390 -22.86 -15.06 -1.03
N THR A 391 -23.67 -16.12 -1.23
CA THR A 391 -24.61 -16.22 -2.35
C THR A 391 -25.65 -15.12 -2.31
N LYS A 392 -26.27 -14.89 -1.12
CA LYS A 392 -27.23 -13.80 -0.94
C LYS A 392 -26.57 -12.43 -1.13
N ASN A 393 -25.31 -12.27 -0.73
CA ASN A 393 -24.58 -11.03 -0.89
C ASN A 393 -24.31 -10.69 -2.37
N TYR A 394 -23.89 -11.67 -3.20
CA TYR A 394 -23.75 -11.46 -4.64
C TYR A 394 -25.07 -11.00 -5.27
N ILE A 395 -26.16 -11.74 -5.05
CA ILE A 395 -27.50 -11.41 -5.60
C ILE A 395 -27.93 -10.01 -5.15
N LYS A 396 -27.80 -9.69 -3.85
CA LYS A 396 -28.21 -8.40 -3.28
C LYS A 396 -27.39 -7.27 -3.89
N LYS A 397 -26.06 -7.38 -3.91
CA LYS A 397 -25.19 -6.31 -4.38
C LYS A 397 -25.26 -6.08 -5.89
N ASP A 398 -25.36 -7.13 -6.68
CA ASP A 398 -25.54 -7.03 -8.12
C ASP A 398 -26.88 -6.37 -8.48
N SER A 399 -27.96 -6.69 -7.73
CA SER A 399 -29.25 -6.03 -7.86
C SER A 399 -29.19 -4.54 -7.48
N ILE A 400 -28.54 -4.21 -6.36
CA ILE A 400 -28.36 -2.81 -5.91
C ILE A 400 -27.56 -2.04 -6.94
N GLN A 401 -26.52 -2.63 -7.50
CA GLN A 401 -25.68 -1.99 -8.51
C GLN A 401 -26.47 -1.70 -9.79
N THR A 402 -27.27 -2.65 -10.26
CA THR A 402 -28.13 -2.46 -11.43
C THR A 402 -29.08 -1.27 -11.23
N ILE A 403 -29.68 -1.16 -10.04
CA ILE A 403 -30.55 -0.01 -9.70
C ILE A 403 -29.73 1.29 -9.67
N ARG A 404 -28.57 1.29 -8.99
CA ARG A 404 -27.72 2.47 -8.80
C ARG A 404 -27.11 3.01 -10.09
N LYS A 405 -26.92 2.17 -11.10
CA LYS A 405 -26.46 2.58 -12.43
C LYS A 405 -27.60 3.09 -13.33
N SER A 406 -28.84 2.81 -12.96
CA SER A 406 -29.97 3.28 -13.75
C SER A 406 -30.00 4.83 -13.79
N LYS A 407 -30.32 5.38 -14.97
CA LYS A 407 -30.43 6.83 -15.15
C LYS A 407 -31.38 7.44 -14.14
N THR A 408 -32.53 6.80 -13.88
CA THR A 408 -33.55 7.26 -12.93
C THR A 408 -33.00 7.41 -11.52
N TYR A 409 -32.21 6.44 -11.06
CA TYR A 409 -31.60 6.48 -9.73
C TYR A 409 -30.52 7.57 -9.67
N LEU A 410 -29.64 7.64 -10.67
CA LEU A 410 -28.59 8.66 -10.72
C LEU A 410 -29.18 10.07 -10.76
N ASP A 411 -30.23 10.30 -11.57
CA ASP A 411 -30.91 11.60 -11.62
C ASP A 411 -31.59 11.93 -10.27
N SER A 412 -32.14 10.92 -9.56
CA SER A 412 -32.73 11.11 -8.23
C SER A 412 -31.71 11.51 -7.17
N ILE A 413 -30.53 10.87 -7.15
CA ILE A 413 -29.45 11.22 -6.23
C ILE A 413 -28.92 12.62 -6.56
N ASP A 414 -28.68 12.89 -7.84
CA ASP A 414 -28.22 14.20 -8.29
C ASP A 414 -29.21 15.29 -7.92
N ALA A 415 -30.51 15.06 -8.07
CA ALA A 415 -31.54 16.00 -7.65
C ALA A 415 -31.54 16.31 -6.17
N LYS A 416 -31.15 15.33 -5.31
CA LYS A 416 -30.99 15.53 -3.87
C LYS A 416 -29.70 16.27 -3.53
N SER A 417 -28.56 15.80 -4.08
CA SER A 417 -27.23 16.35 -3.76
C SER A 417 -27.01 17.72 -4.35
N ASN A 418 -27.65 18.05 -5.48
CA ASN A 418 -27.52 19.32 -6.19
C ASN A 418 -28.40 20.45 -5.61
N LYS A 419 -29.11 20.19 -4.51
CA LYS A 419 -29.85 21.24 -3.82
C LYS A 419 -28.89 22.19 -3.10
N PHE A 420 -28.77 23.40 -3.57
CA PHE A 420 -27.97 24.46 -2.96
C PHE A 420 -28.57 24.89 -1.62
N LYS A 421 -27.73 25.02 -0.59
CA LYS A 421 -28.06 25.49 0.75
C LYS A 421 -27.25 26.76 1.02
N VAL A 422 -27.80 27.69 1.82
CA VAL A 422 -27.11 28.94 2.14
C VAL A 422 -25.71 28.72 2.73
N PHE A 423 -25.56 27.71 3.58
CA PHE A 423 -24.27 27.36 4.16
C PHE A 423 -23.23 26.80 3.16
N ASP A 424 -23.66 26.41 1.96
CA ASP A 424 -22.76 25.95 0.91
C ASP A 424 -21.87 27.08 0.36
N ILE A 425 -22.25 28.35 0.56
CA ILE A 425 -21.39 29.51 0.28
C ILE A 425 -20.10 29.43 1.12
N ILE A 426 -20.21 28.93 2.34
CA ILE A 426 -19.10 28.85 3.29
C ILE A 426 -18.41 27.50 3.17
N ASN A 427 -19.20 26.40 3.16
CA ASN A 427 -18.68 25.03 3.20
C ASN A 427 -18.25 24.48 1.85
N GLY A 428 -18.59 25.16 0.75
CA GLY A 428 -18.41 24.64 -0.59
C GLY A 428 -19.63 23.90 -1.12
N TYR A 429 -19.71 23.80 -2.43
CA TYR A 429 -20.83 23.21 -3.14
C TYR A 429 -20.36 22.40 -4.33
N THR A 430 -20.97 21.22 -4.55
CA THR A 430 -20.68 20.41 -5.73
C THR A 430 -21.97 20.06 -6.46
N TYR A 431 -22.08 20.54 -7.69
CA TYR A 431 -23.09 20.10 -8.64
C TYR A 431 -22.57 18.89 -9.43
N LYS A 432 -23.34 17.80 -9.43
CA LYS A 432 -22.97 16.53 -10.07
C LYS A 432 -23.94 16.18 -11.20
N ASN A 433 -23.39 15.61 -12.26
CA ASN A 433 -24.16 14.84 -13.22
C ASN A 433 -23.55 13.44 -13.31
N SER A 434 -24.06 12.55 -12.47
CA SER A 434 -23.52 11.21 -12.30
C SER A 434 -23.71 10.34 -13.54
N HIS A 435 -24.75 10.57 -14.31
CA HIS A 435 -25.00 9.86 -15.57
C HIS A 435 -23.99 10.26 -16.68
N LYS A 436 -23.69 11.57 -16.80
CA LYS A 436 -22.74 12.09 -17.79
C LYS A 436 -21.29 12.10 -17.29
N LYS A 437 -21.05 11.63 -16.07
CA LYS A 437 -19.74 11.49 -15.44
C LYS A 437 -18.95 12.80 -15.38
N TRP A 438 -19.57 13.88 -14.87
CA TRP A 438 -18.89 15.12 -14.58
C TRP A 438 -19.42 15.77 -13.31
N ASN A 439 -18.60 16.62 -12.72
CA ASN A 439 -18.99 17.50 -11.63
C ASN A 439 -18.39 18.91 -11.80
N PHE A 440 -19.06 19.86 -11.16
CA PHE A 440 -18.59 21.22 -10.98
C PHE A 440 -18.65 21.55 -9.49
N SER A 441 -17.52 21.98 -8.91
CA SER A 441 -17.42 22.22 -7.48
C SER A 441 -16.93 23.64 -7.21
N TYR A 442 -17.54 24.28 -6.22
CA TYR A 442 -17.03 25.45 -5.53
C TYR A 442 -16.44 25.01 -4.20
N GLN A 443 -15.21 25.42 -3.90
CA GLN A 443 -14.43 24.89 -2.76
C GLN A 443 -14.87 25.43 -1.39
N GLY A 444 -15.64 26.54 -1.35
CA GLY A 444 -15.95 27.21 -0.08
C GLY A 444 -14.75 27.92 0.52
N VAL A 445 -14.85 28.19 1.83
CA VAL A 445 -13.84 28.94 2.59
C VAL A 445 -13.55 28.32 3.97
N THR A 446 -13.99 27.11 4.23
CA THR A 446 -13.86 26.44 5.54
C THR A 446 -12.60 25.61 5.72
N ASP A 447 -11.87 25.33 4.66
CA ASP A 447 -10.61 24.60 4.77
C ASP A 447 -9.58 25.41 5.54
N LEU A 448 -8.74 24.73 6.35
CA LEU A 448 -7.62 25.35 7.08
C LEU A 448 -6.65 26.13 6.19
N SER A 449 -6.62 25.83 4.90
CA SER A 449 -5.81 26.53 3.91
C SER A 449 -6.55 27.70 3.26
N SER A 450 -7.88 27.81 3.42
CA SER A 450 -8.70 28.85 2.80
C SER A 450 -8.51 30.21 3.46
N LEU A 451 -8.29 30.22 4.77
CA LEU A 451 -8.00 31.45 5.52
C LEU A 451 -6.62 31.35 6.16
N SER A 452 -5.72 32.23 5.79
CA SER A 452 -4.36 32.27 6.33
C SER A 452 -3.87 33.69 6.52
N PHE A 453 -2.74 33.83 7.23
CA PHE A 453 -2.14 35.12 7.52
C PHE A 453 -0.66 35.16 7.17
N ASN A 454 -0.23 36.23 6.53
CA ASN A 454 1.17 36.59 6.33
C ASN A 454 1.34 38.11 6.30
N THR A 455 2.55 38.60 6.46
CA THR A 455 2.82 40.05 6.56
C THR A 455 2.61 40.83 5.25
N VAL A 456 2.61 40.14 4.09
CA VAL A 456 2.40 40.74 2.78
C VAL A 456 0.92 40.99 2.50
N GLN A 457 0.10 39.97 2.69
CA GLN A 457 -1.33 40.00 2.37
C GLN A 457 -2.21 40.35 3.56
N GLY A 458 -1.65 40.35 4.79
CA GLY A 458 -2.45 40.31 5.99
C GLY A 458 -3.24 39.01 6.06
N TRP A 459 -4.49 39.08 6.52
CA TRP A 459 -5.41 37.97 6.29
C TRP A 459 -5.60 37.77 4.80
N ASN A 460 -5.65 36.56 4.35
CA ASN A 460 -5.93 36.26 2.95
C ASN A 460 -6.91 35.10 2.84
N LEU A 461 -7.74 35.18 1.81
CA LEU A 461 -8.79 34.25 1.52
C LEU A 461 -8.50 33.52 0.21
N ASN A 462 -8.49 32.18 0.28
CA ASN A 462 -8.34 31.30 -0.87
C ASN A 462 -9.63 30.52 -1.11
N SER A 463 -10.08 30.49 -2.36
CA SER A 463 -11.20 29.67 -2.80
C SER A 463 -11.04 29.34 -4.27
N GLY A 464 -11.96 28.55 -4.82
CA GLY A 464 -11.85 28.17 -6.21
C GLY A 464 -13.03 27.41 -6.77
N PHE A 465 -12.99 27.21 -8.07
CA PHE A 465 -13.91 26.35 -8.80
C PHE A 465 -13.13 25.19 -9.43
N SER A 466 -13.77 24.04 -9.50
CA SER A 466 -13.24 22.90 -10.24
C SER A 466 -14.31 22.25 -11.09
N PHE A 467 -13.96 21.93 -12.31
CA PHE A 467 -14.75 21.08 -13.21
C PHE A 467 -13.98 19.82 -13.49
N ARG A 468 -14.64 18.65 -13.38
CA ARG A 468 -14.03 17.36 -13.68
C ARG A 468 -15.00 16.50 -14.49
N LYS A 469 -14.49 15.92 -15.58
CA LYS A 469 -15.19 14.93 -16.41
C LYS A 469 -14.30 13.70 -16.59
N TRP A 470 -14.86 12.53 -16.42
CA TRP A 470 -14.11 11.26 -16.51
C TRP A 470 -14.84 10.22 -17.35
N ASN A 471 -14.06 9.25 -17.82
CA ASN A 471 -14.55 8.06 -18.51
C ASN A 471 -14.12 6.84 -17.70
N GLU A 472 -15.07 6.07 -17.17
CA GLU A 472 -14.83 4.93 -16.29
C GLU A 472 -14.17 3.76 -17.03
N GLU A 473 -14.53 3.51 -18.28
CA GLU A 473 -14.00 2.41 -19.06
C GLU A 473 -12.53 2.58 -19.43
N THR A 474 -12.14 3.81 -19.76
CA THR A 474 -10.77 4.11 -20.23
C THR A 474 -9.88 4.73 -19.17
N GLY A 475 -10.44 5.12 -18.01
CA GLY A 475 -9.72 5.82 -16.95
C GLY A 475 -9.22 7.22 -17.34
N LYS A 476 -9.62 7.76 -18.50
CA LYS A 476 -9.26 9.10 -18.97
C LYS A 476 -10.08 10.15 -18.22
N PHE A 477 -9.47 11.28 -17.94
CA PHE A 477 -10.22 12.38 -17.36
C PHE A 477 -9.66 13.75 -17.73
N THR A 478 -10.55 14.75 -17.67
CA THR A 478 -10.21 16.17 -17.80
C THR A 478 -10.60 16.87 -16.52
N SER A 479 -9.75 17.76 -16.01
CA SER A 479 -10.11 18.69 -14.95
C SER A 479 -9.68 20.11 -15.30
N ILE A 480 -10.52 21.08 -14.91
CA ILE A 480 -10.24 22.51 -14.98
C ILE A 480 -10.40 23.02 -13.55
N ASN A 481 -9.37 23.64 -13.01
CA ASN A 481 -9.40 24.24 -11.68
C ASN A 481 -9.09 25.72 -11.80
N THR A 482 -9.85 26.56 -11.12
CA THR A 482 -9.59 27.98 -11.00
C THR A 482 -9.45 28.33 -9.53
N THR A 483 -8.40 29.05 -9.16
CA THR A 483 -8.13 29.48 -7.79
C THR A 483 -8.19 31.00 -7.71
N PHE A 484 -8.84 31.49 -6.66
CA PHE A 484 -8.92 32.90 -6.31
C PHE A 484 -8.20 33.11 -4.98
N ASN A 485 -7.30 34.07 -4.93
CA ASN A 485 -6.61 34.47 -3.72
C ASN A 485 -6.78 35.99 -3.54
N TYR A 486 -7.35 36.43 -2.40
CA TYR A 486 -7.49 37.84 -2.06
C TYR A 486 -6.73 38.14 -0.76
N GLY A 487 -5.83 39.10 -0.81
CA GLY A 487 -5.07 39.58 0.34
C GLY A 487 -5.67 40.89 0.85
N PHE A 488 -6.17 40.94 2.09
CA PHE A 488 -6.89 42.07 2.62
C PHE A 488 -5.99 43.28 2.91
N ALA A 489 -4.75 43.10 3.35
CA ALA A 489 -3.83 44.21 3.60
C ALA A 489 -3.17 44.74 2.33
N GLU A 490 -3.06 43.91 1.30
CA GLU A 490 -2.53 44.25 -0.01
C GLU A 490 -3.60 44.80 -0.96
N ASP A 491 -4.88 44.54 -0.64
CA ASP A 491 -6.08 44.86 -1.49
C ASP A 491 -5.92 44.35 -2.92
N ARG A 492 -5.53 43.09 -3.06
CA ARG A 492 -5.25 42.52 -4.38
C ARG A 492 -5.88 41.14 -4.55
N LEU A 493 -6.65 41.01 -5.65
CA LEU A 493 -7.17 39.72 -6.11
C LEU A 493 -6.21 39.10 -7.12
N ARG A 494 -5.90 37.83 -6.93
CA ARG A 494 -5.17 37.00 -7.89
C ARG A 494 -6.04 35.85 -8.35
N VAL A 495 -5.98 35.57 -9.64
CA VAL A 495 -6.75 34.49 -10.26
C VAL A 495 -5.82 33.69 -11.12
N ASN A 496 -5.82 32.36 -10.94
CA ASN A 496 -5.12 31.43 -11.84
C ASN A 496 -6.00 30.24 -12.20
N GLY A 497 -5.71 29.64 -13.35
CA GLY A 497 -6.42 28.51 -13.88
C GLY A 497 -5.47 27.37 -14.24
N ARG A 498 -5.94 26.14 -14.12
CA ARG A 498 -5.20 24.95 -14.50
C ARG A 498 -6.11 23.96 -15.21
N PHE A 499 -5.77 23.65 -16.46
CA PHE A 499 -6.33 22.54 -17.24
C PHE A 499 -5.43 21.33 -17.10
N TYR A 500 -6.01 20.17 -16.84
CA TYR A 500 -5.32 18.88 -16.84
C TYR A 500 -6.11 17.86 -17.66
N HIS A 501 -5.42 17.14 -18.54
CA HIS A 501 -6.02 16.05 -19.29
C HIS A 501 -5.13 14.80 -19.26
N ARG A 502 -5.69 13.64 -18.89
CA ARG A 502 -5.04 12.34 -19.00
C ARG A 502 -5.49 11.64 -20.26
N PHE A 503 -4.55 11.40 -21.17
CA PHE A 503 -4.80 10.76 -22.46
C PHE A 503 -4.81 9.23 -22.36
N ASN A 504 -3.96 8.67 -21.49
CA ASN A 504 -3.69 7.25 -21.46
C ASN A 504 -3.38 6.76 -20.05
N THR A 505 -3.93 5.63 -19.66
CA THR A 505 -3.72 4.99 -18.35
C THR A 505 -2.61 3.94 -18.34
N LYS A 506 -2.13 3.52 -19.53
CA LYS A 506 -1.04 2.53 -19.65
C LYS A 506 0.34 3.18 -19.55
N ASN A 507 0.54 4.34 -20.18
CA ASN A 507 1.78 5.10 -20.14
C ASN A 507 1.66 6.42 -19.38
N TYR A 508 0.52 6.70 -18.73
CA TYR A 508 0.23 7.89 -17.93
C TYR A 508 0.37 9.22 -18.68
N ALA A 509 0.27 9.21 -20.01
CA ALA A 509 0.38 10.41 -20.81
C ALA A 509 -0.63 11.47 -20.38
N ASN A 510 -0.14 12.69 -20.11
CA ASN A 510 -0.96 13.79 -19.64
C ASN A 510 -0.46 15.15 -20.14
N LEU A 511 -1.39 16.11 -20.21
CA LEU A 511 -1.15 17.52 -20.57
C LEU A 511 -1.63 18.40 -19.43
N ILE A 512 -0.82 19.38 -19.08
CA ILE A 512 -1.16 20.46 -18.15
C ILE A 512 -1.02 21.78 -18.91
N ILE A 513 -2.02 22.66 -18.77
CA ILE A 513 -1.93 24.04 -19.19
C ILE A 513 -2.38 24.88 -17.99
N SER A 514 -1.57 25.80 -17.54
CA SER A 514 -1.90 26.66 -16.41
C SER A 514 -1.43 28.09 -16.66
N GLY A 515 -2.08 29.05 -15.99
CA GLY A 515 -1.71 30.43 -16.11
C GLY A 515 -2.59 31.35 -15.27
N GLY A 516 -2.16 32.59 -15.14
CA GLY A 516 -2.82 33.62 -14.37
C GLY A 516 -1.88 34.38 -13.45
N SER A 517 -2.40 34.89 -12.34
CA SER A 517 -1.65 35.57 -11.30
C SER A 517 -1.64 34.76 -10.02
N ALA A 518 -0.47 34.62 -9.38
CA ALA A 518 -0.29 33.88 -8.14
C ALA A 518 0.76 34.53 -7.24
N ILE A 519 0.62 34.32 -5.93
CA ILE A 519 1.68 34.56 -4.97
C ILE A 519 2.47 33.26 -4.78
N SER A 520 3.79 33.34 -4.68
CA SER A 520 4.66 32.18 -4.53
C SER A 520 5.76 32.45 -3.52
N GLN A 521 6.26 31.40 -2.85
CA GLN A 521 7.47 31.50 -2.03
C GLN A 521 8.70 31.57 -2.93
N PHE A 522 9.78 32.21 -2.46
CA PHE A 522 11.07 32.20 -3.15
C PHE A 522 11.62 30.79 -3.36
N ASN A 523 11.40 29.90 -2.38
CA ASN A 523 11.71 28.48 -2.52
C ASN A 523 10.51 27.74 -3.13
N ASP A 524 10.68 27.25 -4.36
CA ASP A 524 9.63 26.52 -5.10
C ASP A 524 9.12 25.25 -4.39
N ASN A 525 9.90 24.68 -3.44
CA ASN A 525 9.43 23.54 -2.64
C ASN A 525 8.49 23.95 -1.50
N GLU A 526 8.26 25.25 -1.29
CA GLU A 526 7.36 25.80 -0.28
C GLU A 526 7.58 25.18 1.12
N PRO A 527 8.77 25.33 1.72
CA PRO A 527 9.15 24.57 2.93
C PRO A 527 8.27 24.86 4.14
N ILE A 528 7.63 26.05 4.19
CA ILE A 528 6.68 26.40 5.24
C ILE A 528 5.26 26.46 4.69
N SER A 529 4.30 25.81 5.37
CA SER A 529 2.90 25.88 4.99
C SER A 529 2.26 27.19 5.46
N ALA A 530 1.24 27.67 4.72
CA ALA A 530 0.49 28.88 5.09
C ALA A 530 -0.08 28.82 6.51
N PHE A 531 -0.57 27.66 6.95
CA PHE A 531 -1.07 27.45 8.31
C PHE A 531 0.02 27.65 9.38
N ILE A 532 1.17 26.99 9.23
CA ILE A 532 2.29 27.14 10.19
C ILE A 532 2.84 28.56 10.18
N ASN A 533 2.94 29.18 8.99
CA ASN A 533 3.35 30.57 8.91
C ASN A 533 2.36 31.50 9.61
N SER A 534 1.04 31.27 9.49
CA SER A 534 0.02 32.04 10.19
C SER A 534 0.22 32.00 11.71
N ILE A 535 0.47 30.80 12.27
CA ILE A 535 0.78 30.64 13.70
C ILE A 535 2.06 31.38 14.06
N SER A 536 3.13 31.15 13.31
CA SER A 536 4.45 31.76 13.54
C SER A 536 4.40 33.29 13.49
N THR A 537 3.64 33.83 12.53
CA THR A 537 3.48 35.29 12.37
C THR A 537 2.59 35.89 13.46
N LEU A 538 1.38 35.35 13.66
CA LEU A 538 0.39 35.95 14.58
C LEU A 538 0.76 35.82 16.06
N PHE A 539 1.42 34.72 16.46
CA PHE A 539 1.70 34.42 17.86
C PHE A 539 3.14 34.68 18.27
N PHE A 540 4.10 34.62 17.32
CA PHE A 540 5.52 34.72 17.61
C PHE A 540 6.22 35.87 16.87
N LYS A 541 5.49 36.60 16.04
CA LYS A 541 5.99 37.72 15.19
C LYS A 541 7.14 37.31 14.25
N ASN A 542 7.19 36.02 13.86
CA ASN A 542 8.19 35.47 12.96
C ASN A 542 7.63 35.34 11.54
N ASN A 543 8.09 36.19 10.62
CA ASN A 543 7.72 36.13 9.19
C ASN A 543 8.75 35.30 8.40
N PHE A 544 8.66 33.99 8.46
CA PHE A 544 9.58 33.08 7.75
C PHE A 544 9.24 32.90 6.27
N MET A 545 7.96 32.98 5.90
CA MET A 545 7.49 32.78 4.52
C MET A 545 7.72 34.08 3.71
N LYS A 546 8.71 34.04 2.82
CA LYS A 546 9.03 35.17 1.92
C LYS A 546 8.36 34.95 0.57
N LEU A 547 7.69 35.98 0.08
CA LEU A 547 6.72 35.88 -1.01
C LEU A 547 7.03 36.86 -2.14
N TYR A 548 6.72 36.46 -3.37
CA TYR A 548 6.71 37.32 -4.54
C TYR A 548 5.45 37.06 -5.38
N ASN A 549 5.09 38.02 -6.22
CA ASN A 549 4.00 37.87 -7.17
C ASN A 549 4.52 37.40 -8.50
N LYS A 550 3.80 36.51 -9.14
CA LYS A 550 4.05 36.13 -10.54
C LYS A 550 2.76 36.11 -11.36
N GLU A 551 2.88 36.61 -12.58
CA GLU A 551 1.93 36.39 -13.67
C GLU A 551 2.58 35.37 -14.59
N PHE A 552 1.87 34.28 -14.89
CA PHE A 552 2.52 33.16 -15.56
C PHE A 552 1.59 32.48 -16.57
N ALA A 553 2.23 31.81 -17.54
CA ALA A 553 1.62 30.83 -18.43
C ALA A 553 2.54 29.62 -18.53
N GLU A 554 1.97 28.45 -18.41
CA GLU A 554 2.70 27.17 -18.36
C GLU A 554 2.01 26.13 -19.23
N ILE A 555 2.80 25.37 -19.98
CA ILE A 555 2.39 24.14 -20.63
C ILE A 555 3.37 23.00 -20.26
N ALA A 556 2.82 21.86 -19.86
CA ALA A 556 3.63 20.71 -19.54
C ALA A 556 3.01 19.42 -20.11
N TYR A 557 3.88 18.53 -20.60
CA TYR A 557 3.49 17.20 -21.06
C TYR A 557 4.39 16.16 -20.43
N GLY A 558 3.77 15.10 -19.90
CA GLY A 558 4.48 14.00 -19.25
C GLY A 558 3.96 12.64 -19.66
N GLN A 559 4.83 11.64 -19.71
CA GLN A 559 4.48 10.24 -19.92
C GLN A 559 5.56 9.28 -19.43
N GLU A 560 5.20 8.04 -19.23
CA GLU A 560 6.14 6.94 -19.16
C GLU A 560 6.53 6.54 -20.60
N VAL A 561 7.76 6.81 -20.98
CA VAL A 561 8.27 6.58 -22.35
C VAL A 561 8.48 5.10 -22.60
N VAL A 562 9.11 4.44 -21.65
CA VAL A 562 9.23 2.98 -21.56
C VAL A 562 9.01 2.58 -20.11
N ASN A 563 8.71 1.30 -19.87
CA ASN A 563 8.46 0.83 -18.51
C ASN A 563 9.59 1.22 -17.55
N GLY A 564 9.23 1.96 -16.49
CA GLY A 564 10.15 2.45 -15.47
C GLY A 564 10.90 3.74 -15.85
N ILE A 565 10.72 4.31 -17.05
CA ILE A 565 11.32 5.58 -17.46
C ILE A 565 10.21 6.57 -17.79
N SER A 566 10.01 7.56 -16.93
CA SER A 566 9.07 8.67 -17.16
C SER A 566 9.84 9.91 -17.57
N ALA A 567 9.30 10.66 -18.53
CA ALA A 567 9.80 11.96 -18.94
C ALA A 567 8.70 13.02 -18.84
N ASN A 568 9.07 14.22 -18.46
CA ASN A 568 8.20 15.38 -18.39
C ASN A 568 8.92 16.62 -18.94
N GLY A 569 8.29 17.27 -19.92
CA GLY A 569 8.73 18.55 -20.47
C GLY A 569 7.77 19.66 -20.05
N LYS A 570 8.31 20.82 -19.65
CA LYS A 570 7.53 21.98 -19.19
C LYS A 570 8.14 23.25 -19.74
N LEU A 571 7.30 24.13 -20.30
CA LEU A 571 7.64 25.47 -20.70
C LEU A 571 6.79 26.46 -19.89
N THR A 572 7.44 27.40 -19.24
CA THR A 572 6.79 28.43 -18.41
C THR A 572 7.26 29.80 -18.85
N TYR A 573 6.34 30.75 -18.92
CA TYR A 573 6.62 32.18 -18.96
C TYR A 573 6.20 32.78 -17.63
N GLU A 574 7.06 33.62 -17.03
CA GLU A 574 6.77 34.31 -15.77
C GLU A 574 7.13 35.80 -15.89
N ASN A 575 6.26 36.65 -15.39
CA ASN A 575 6.51 38.07 -15.12
C ASN A 575 6.45 38.26 -13.61
N ARG A 576 7.56 38.66 -12.99
CA ARG A 576 7.79 38.59 -11.54
C ARG A 576 7.90 39.96 -10.93
N HIS A 577 7.25 40.14 -9.76
CA HIS A 577 7.22 41.38 -9.00
C HIS A 577 7.58 41.08 -7.53
N ALA A 578 8.46 41.89 -6.95
CA ALA A 578 8.72 41.87 -5.52
C ALA A 578 7.51 42.35 -4.74
N LEU A 579 7.32 41.81 -3.56
CA LEU A 579 6.26 42.21 -2.61
C LEU A 579 6.88 42.68 -1.31
N PHE A 580 6.15 43.54 -0.59
CA PHE A 580 6.56 44.11 0.68
C PHE A 580 5.55 43.77 1.77
N ASN A 581 5.95 43.87 3.04
CA ASN A 581 5.02 43.78 4.16
C ASN A 581 4.03 44.96 4.11
N ASN A 582 2.73 44.64 4.22
CA ASN A 582 1.65 45.64 4.25
C ASN A 582 0.95 45.67 5.63
N THR A 583 1.38 44.87 6.58
CA THR A 583 0.79 44.84 7.91
C THR A 583 1.84 44.41 8.95
N ASP A 584 1.72 44.97 10.15
CA ASP A 584 2.44 44.64 11.36
C ASP A 584 1.56 43.94 12.42
N TYR A 585 0.31 43.63 12.04
CA TYR A 585 -0.68 43.03 12.93
C TYR A 585 -0.20 41.72 13.55
N THR A 586 -0.40 41.57 14.84
CA THR A 586 -0.14 40.34 15.61
C THR A 586 -1.20 40.19 16.71
N LEU A 587 -1.48 38.94 17.10
CA LEU A 587 -2.40 38.61 18.19
C LEU A 587 -1.77 38.81 19.58
N ILE A 588 -0.47 38.63 19.69
CA ILE A 588 0.28 38.81 20.94
C ILE A 588 1.07 40.10 20.86
N LYS A 589 0.90 41.00 21.85
CA LYS A 589 1.67 42.23 21.93
C LYS A 589 3.15 41.91 22.00
N ASN A 590 3.87 42.33 20.98
CA ASN A 590 5.33 42.23 20.87
C ASN A 590 5.83 43.52 20.25
N ASN A 591 6.82 44.19 20.87
CA ASN A 591 7.40 45.43 20.42
C ASN A 591 8.43 45.28 19.29
N ASP A 592 8.77 44.03 18.92
CA ASP A 592 9.67 43.78 17.80
C ASP A 592 8.99 44.10 16.47
N ASP A 593 9.77 44.50 15.48
CA ASP A 593 9.31 44.64 14.11
C ASP A 593 9.36 43.32 13.38
N TYR A 594 8.46 43.12 12.39
CA TYR A 594 8.60 41.98 11.49
C TYR A 594 9.86 42.12 10.63
N PHE A 595 10.52 41.02 10.39
CA PHE A 595 11.51 40.97 9.31
C PHE A 595 10.87 41.34 7.96
N SER A 596 11.61 42.08 7.15
CA SER A 596 11.16 42.44 5.80
C SER A 596 10.83 41.18 4.97
N ASN A 597 10.04 41.36 3.91
CA ASN A 597 9.78 40.26 2.97
C ASN A 597 10.99 39.97 2.05
N ASN A 598 12.09 40.72 2.17
CA ASN A 598 13.34 40.48 1.47
C ASN A 598 14.21 39.44 2.18
N PRO A 599 14.40 38.22 1.65
CA PRO A 599 15.21 37.20 2.30
C PRO A 599 16.70 37.55 2.39
N LEU A 600 17.21 38.46 1.53
CA LEU A 600 18.60 38.89 1.50
C LEU A 600 18.92 40.01 2.52
N GLN A 601 17.91 40.79 2.85
CA GLN A 601 18.05 41.92 3.77
C GLN A 601 16.86 41.99 4.75
N PRO A 602 16.81 41.11 5.76
CA PRO A 602 15.64 40.96 6.63
C PRO A 602 15.33 42.21 7.47
N TYR A 603 16.31 43.10 7.68
CA TYR A 603 16.13 44.35 8.45
C TYR A 603 15.87 45.57 7.59
N ASN A 604 15.96 45.45 6.25
CA ASN A 604 15.76 46.58 5.32
C ASN A 604 14.56 46.31 4.43
N TYR A 605 13.68 47.33 4.29
CA TYR A 605 12.48 47.24 3.42
C TYR A 605 12.82 47.58 1.97
N THR A 606 13.86 46.89 1.43
CA THR A 606 14.25 47.01 0.02
C THR A 606 13.69 45.88 -0.81
N SER A 607 13.61 46.09 -2.11
CA SER A 607 13.22 45.00 -3.04
C SER A 607 14.27 43.88 -3.06
N ALA A 608 13.82 42.63 -3.03
CA ALA A 608 14.71 41.48 -3.14
C ALA A 608 15.24 41.27 -4.57
N PHE A 609 14.55 41.80 -5.56
CA PHE A 609 14.90 41.71 -6.98
C PHE A 609 14.13 42.76 -7.78
N GLU A 610 14.60 43.12 -8.95
CA GLU A 610 13.93 43.99 -9.89
C GLU A 610 12.82 43.24 -10.64
N LYS A 611 11.75 43.96 -11.00
CA LYS A 611 10.69 43.42 -11.85
C LYS A 611 11.28 42.94 -13.19
N HIS A 612 10.99 41.69 -13.53
CA HIS A 612 11.47 41.09 -14.79
C HIS A 612 10.55 39.97 -15.25
N SER A 613 10.67 39.63 -16.55
CA SER A 613 10.07 38.42 -17.12
C SER A 613 11.14 37.42 -17.56
N ILE A 614 10.79 36.14 -17.60
CA ILE A 614 11.66 35.06 -18.03
C ILE A 614 10.87 33.90 -18.60
N PHE A 615 11.39 33.23 -19.64
CA PHE A 615 10.95 31.91 -20.04
C PHE A 615 11.80 30.86 -19.37
N LYS A 616 11.17 29.76 -18.93
CA LYS A 616 11.88 28.59 -18.37
C LYS A 616 11.45 27.33 -19.11
N PHE A 617 12.40 26.60 -19.63
CA PHE A 617 12.19 25.24 -20.15
C PHE A 617 12.76 24.24 -19.16
N ASN A 618 11.94 23.28 -18.71
CA ASN A 618 12.37 22.21 -17.82
C ASN A 618 12.10 20.85 -18.47
N LEU A 619 13.12 20.01 -18.51
CA LEU A 619 13.04 18.61 -18.92
C LEU A 619 13.46 17.74 -17.74
N SER A 620 12.60 16.84 -17.29
CA SER A 620 12.91 15.94 -16.18
C SER A 620 12.63 14.49 -16.55
N THR A 621 13.47 13.60 -16.05
CA THR A 621 13.38 12.16 -16.27
C THR A 621 13.50 11.44 -14.93
N ARG A 622 12.67 10.41 -14.73
CA ARG A 622 12.73 9.54 -13.56
C ARG A 622 12.87 8.10 -14.00
N ILE A 623 13.87 7.40 -13.47
CA ILE A 623 14.27 6.05 -13.84
C ILE A 623 14.08 5.13 -12.64
N ARG A 624 13.29 4.07 -12.83
CA ARG A 624 13.08 2.97 -11.89
C ARG A 624 13.51 1.67 -12.55
N PHE A 625 14.66 1.17 -12.17
CA PHE A 625 15.19 -0.07 -12.72
C PHE A 625 14.31 -1.26 -12.32
N GLY A 626 14.09 -2.18 -13.27
CA GLY A 626 13.31 -3.39 -13.03
C GLY A 626 11.86 -3.15 -12.59
N GLN A 627 11.24 -2.01 -12.97
CA GLN A 627 9.89 -1.64 -12.57
C GLN A 627 8.89 -2.75 -12.90
N LYS A 628 8.43 -3.46 -11.88
CA LYS A 628 7.38 -4.45 -12.00
C LYS A 628 6.01 -3.79 -12.09
N TYR A 629 5.08 -4.42 -12.81
CA TYR A 629 3.73 -3.88 -12.97
C TYR A 629 2.67 -4.96 -13.20
N ILE A 630 1.43 -4.56 -12.97
CA ILE A 630 0.22 -5.31 -13.27
C ILE A 630 -0.43 -4.69 -14.51
N SER A 631 -0.73 -5.50 -15.51
CA SER A 631 -1.52 -5.09 -16.67
C SER A 631 -2.98 -5.48 -16.50
N ARG A 632 -3.84 -4.46 -16.44
CA ARG A 632 -5.28 -4.62 -16.47
C ARG A 632 -5.83 -4.06 -17.80
N PRO A 633 -7.01 -4.51 -18.26
CA PRO A 633 -7.65 -3.94 -19.46
C PRO A 633 -7.86 -2.42 -19.37
N ASP A 634 -8.15 -1.88 -18.19
CA ASP A 634 -8.39 -0.46 -17.90
C ASP A 634 -7.11 0.36 -17.64
N GLY A 635 -5.95 -0.28 -17.48
CA GLY A 635 -4.71 0.42 -17.27
C GLY A 635 -3.55 -0.43 -16.73
N LYS A 636 -2.46 0.24 -16.44
CA LYS A 636 -1.24 -0.31 -15.84
C LYS A 636 -1.11 0.15 -14.40
N ILE A 637 -0.70 -0.74 -13.51
CA ILE A 637 -0.41 -0.44 -12.10
C ILE A 637 1.05 -0.79 -11.83
N ASN A 638 1.86 0.22 -11.56
CA ASN A 638 3.26 0.02 -11.19
C ASN A 638 3.37 -0.46 -9.73
N ILE A 639 4.17 -1.50 -9.50
CA ILE A 639 4.42 -2.06 -8.18
C ILE A 639 5.69 -1.42 -7.63
N GLN A 640 5.66 -1.01 -6.37
CA GLN A 640 6.86 -0.52 -5.69
C GLN A 640 7.77 -1.69 -5.33
N ASP A 641 9.08 -1.49 -5.52
CA ASP A 641 10.12 -2.45 -5.17
C ASP A 641 11.29 -1.66 -4.56
N ASP A 642 11.87 -2.17 -3.48
CA ASP A 642 13.01 -1.59 -2.77
C ASP A 642 14.37 -2.15 -3.26
N LYS A 643 14.37 -2.92 -4.33
CA LYS A 643 15.58 -3.59 -4.84
C LYS A 643 16.61 -2.62 -5.38
N TYR A 644 16.15 -1.58 -6.07
CA TYR A 644 17.01 -0.61 -6.73
C TYR A 644 16.67 0.83 -6.32
N PRO A 645 17.68 1.74 -6.34
CA PRO A 645 17.39 3.15 -6.16
C PRO A 645 16.59 3.71 -7.34
N VAL A 646 15.85 4.77 -7.08
CA VAL A 646 15.19 5.60 -8.10
C VAL A 646 16.12 6.75 -8.44
N LEU A 647 16.43 6.91 -9.73
CA LEU A 647 17.21 8.03 -10.24
C LEU A 647 16.30 9.07 -10.87
N SER A 648 16.62 10.33 -10.67
CA SER A 648 15.95 11.44 -11.35
C SER A 648 16.99 12.40 -11.88
N PHE A 649 16.77 12.93 -13.08
CA PHE A 649 17.61 13.95 -13.71
C PHE A 649 16.71 15.09 -14.17
N ALA A 650 17.21 16.30 -14.08
CA ALA A 650 16.52 17.48 -14.56
C ALA A 650 17.51 18.40 -15.29
N TYR A 651 17.04 19.01 -16.36
CA TYR A 651 17.67 20.12 -17.03
C TYR A 651 16.67 21.28 -17.05
N GLU A 652 17.13 22.46 -16.65
CA GLU A 652 16.34 23.69 -16.73
C GLU A 652 17.14 24.75 -17.47
N LYS A 653 16.47 25.49 -18.35
CA LYS A 653 17.02 26.64 -19.06
C LYS A 653 16.15 27.85 -18.84
N GLY A 654 16.71 28.91 -18.24
CA GLY A 654 16.14 30.25 -18.20
C GLY A 654 16.63 31.04 -19.43
N PHE A 655 15.69 31.69 -20.15
CA PHE A 655 16.02 32.42 -21.38
C PHE A 655 14.96 33.47 -21.74
N GLY A 656 15.32 34.38 -22.66
CA GLY A 656 14.38 35.30 -23.27
C GLY A 656 13.73 36.30 -22.30
N GLY A 657 14.38 36.59 -21.18
CA GLY A 657 13.92 37.53 -20.18
C GLY A 657 14.10 39.00 -20.62
N THR A 658 13.48 39.93 -19.86
CA THR A 658 13.72 41.36 -20.03
C THR A 658 15.14 41.79 -19.75
N ASN A 659 15.90 40.99 -19.00
CA ASN A 659 17.32 41.15 -18.73
C ASN A 659 18.04 39.85 -19.12
N SER A 660 18.96 39.96 -20.12
CA SER A 660 19.72 38.80 -20.60
C SER A 660 20.65 38.20 -19.55
N ASN A 661 21.03 38.97 -18.52
CA ASN A 661 21.87 38.48 -17.43
C ASN A 661 21.13 37.44 -16.55
N TYR A 662 19.79 37.31 -16.68
CA TYR A 662 18.98 36.29 -15.99
C TYR A 662 18.88 34.97 -16.74
N ASN A 663 19.52 34.84 -17.92
CA ASN A 663 19.61 33.58 -18.63
C ASN A 663 20.58 32.65 -17.93
N TYR A 664 20.21 31.36 -17.84
CA TYR A 664 21.05 30.33 -17.22
C TYR A 664 20.71 28.95 -17.75
N ASP A 665 21.62 28.03 -17.48
CA ASP A 665 21.41 26.61 -17.64
C ASP A 665 21.62 25.93 -16.27
N PHE A 666 20.80 24.98 -15.93
CA PHE A 666 20.89 24.22 -14.67
C PHE A 666 20.69 22.74 -14.93
N ILE A 667 21.57 21.90 -14.42
CA ILE A 667 21.45 20.45 -14.42
C ILE A 667 21.41 19.94 -13.00
N ALA A 668 20.54 18.96 -12.73
CA ALA A 668 20.44 18.33 -11.43
C ALA A 668 20.21 16.83 -11.54
N GLY A 669 20.68 16.12 -10.53
CA GLY A 669 20.46 14.69 -10.33
C GLY A 669 19.99 14.40 -8.91
N ARG A 670 19.21 13.32 -8.78
CA ARG A 670 18.70 12.87 -7.49
C ARG A 670 18.69 11.35 -7.44
N ILE A 671 19.07 10.80 -6.28
CA ILE A 671 19.00 9.38 -5.94
C ILE A 671 18.09 9.24 -4.72
N ASP A 672 17.04 8.45 -4.84
CA ASP A 672 16.15 8.04 -3.74
C ASP A 672 16.29 6.54 -3.53
N TYR A 673 16.56 6.11 -2.32
CA TYR A 673 16.62 4.69 -1.99
C TYR A 673 16.08 4.41 -0.59
N ASN A 674 15.17 3.45 -0.51
CA ASN A 674 14.68 2.92 0.76
C ASN A 674 14.97 1.42 0.77
N LYS A 675 15.58 0.92 1.84
CA LYS A 675 15.91 -0.49 1.99
C LYS A 675 15.54 -1.01 3.36
N THR A 676 14.73 -2.07 3.37
CA THR A 676 14.40 -2.81 4.58
C THR A 676 15.46 -3.89 4.84
N PHE A 677 16.02 -3.93 6.06
CA PHE A 677 17.04 -4.89 6.50
C PHE A 677 16.43 -5.93 7.45
N GLY A 678 15.67 -6.88 6.93
CA GLY A 678 14.98 -7.87 7.73
C GLY A 678 14.15 -7.19 8.84
N ASN A 679 14.31 -7.64 10.09
CA ASN A 679 13.66 -7.02 11.25
C ASN A 679 14.48 -5.89 11.91
N LYS A 680 15.61 -5.48 11.31
CA LYS A 680 16.51 -4.44 11.86
C LYS A 680 16.08 -3.02 11.50
N GLY A 681 15.06 -2.88 10.69
CA GLY A 681 14.47 -1.59 10.32
C GLY A 681 14.69 -1.22 8.85
N GLU A 682 14.44 0.06 8.59
CA GLU A 682 14.44 0.65 7.25
C GLU A 682 15.48 1.78 7.16
N PHE A 683 16.32 1.73 6.15
CA PHE A 683 17.31 2.74 5.84
C PHE A 683 16.88 3.52 4.60
N SER A 684 16.80 4.83 4.73
CA SER A 684 16.41 5.76 3.67
C SER A 684 17.57 6.65 3.29
N VAL A 685 17.76 6.85 2.00
CA VAL A 685 18.81 7.70 1.40
C VAL A 685 18.14 8.63 0.40
N ASN A 686 18.49 9.91 0.48
CA ASN A 686 18.21 10.89 -0.55
C ASN A 686 19.46 11.73 -0.78
N ILE A 687 20.00 11.66 -1.99
CA ILE A 687 21.16 12.45 -2.42
C ILE A 687 20.75 13.28 -3.62
N ARG A 688 21.06 14.55 -3.60
CA ARG A 688 20.78 15.50 -4.67
C ARG A 688 22.04 16.28 -4.99
N GLY A 689 22.26 16.56 -6.24
CA GLY A 689 23.33 17.46 -6.68
C GLY A 689 22.90 18.22 -7.91
N GLY A 690 23.47 19.40 -8.09
CA GLY A 690 23.19 20.24 -9.24
C GLY A 690 24.30 21.24 -9.50
N LYS A 691 24.31 21.76 -10.72
CA LYS A 691 25.24 22.77 -11.18
C LYS A 691 24.55 23.72 -12.12
N PHE A 692 24.78 25.03 -11.87
CA PHE A 692 24.39 26.11 -12.75
C PHE A 692 25.54 26.45 -13.70
N PHE A 693 25.16 26.98 -14.84
CA PHE A 693 26.09 27.55 -15.85
C PHE A 693 25.51 28.87 -16.31
N ASN A 694 26.39 29.84 -16.58
CA ASN A 694 26.00 31.20 -16.99
C ASN A 694 25.08 31.90 -16.00
N ALA A 695 25.27 31.68 -14.71
CA ALA A 695 24.29 32.04 -13.66
C ALA A 695 24.79 33.10 -12.67
N ASP A 696 25.90 33.81 -12.98
CA ASP A 696 26.54 34.74 -12.04
C ASP A 696 25.61 35.86 -11.58
N ASN A 697 24.72 36.33 -12.44
CA ASN A 697 23.84 37.47 -12.22
C ASN A 697 22.33 37.12 -12.23
N ILE A 698 21.96 35.84 -12.06
CA ILE A 698 20.54 35.47 -12.05
C ILE A 698 19.81 36.04 -10.85
N SER A 699 18.51 36.16 -10.98
CA SER A 699 17.65 36.59 -9.88
C SER A 699 17.70 35.60 -8.71
N PHE A 700 17.70 36.11 -7.47
CA PHE A 700 17.72 35.25 -6.26
C PHE A 700 16.55 34.26 -6.23
N ILE A 701 15.41 34.53 -6.87
CA ILE A 701 14.30 33.59 -7.03
C ILE A 701 14.74 32.29 -7.73
N ASP A 702 15.69 32.40 -8.69
CA ASP A 702 16.16 31.26 -9.49
C ASP A 702 17.36 30.52 -8.88
N TYR A 703 17.84 30.97 -7.71
CA TYR A 703 18.85 30.22 -6.95
C TYR A 703 18.28 28.87 -6.51
N LYS A 704 19.16 27.92 -6.33
CA LYS A 704 18.79 26.71 -5.60
C LYS A 704 18.64 27.02 -4.12
N HIS A 705 17.41 26.93 -3.64
CA HIS A 705 17.07 27.02 -2.22
C HIS A 705 16.92 25.64 -1.61
N PHE A 706 17.30 25.51 -0.32
CA PHE A 706 17.21 24.27 0.43
C PHE A 706 16.03 24.31 1.39
N ASN A 707 15.44 23.13 1.65
CA ASN A 707 14.31 23.01 2.55
C ASN A 707 14.79 23.08 4.01
N GLY A 708 14.93 24.29 4.52
CA GLY A 708 15.21 24.56 5.93
C GLY A 708 13.96 24.44 6.82
N ASN A 709 14.16 24.58 8.12
CA ASN A 709 13.09 24.68 9.10
C ASN A 709 13.52 25.51 10.32
N GLN A 710 12.74 26.53 10.64
CA GLN A 710 12.93 27.37 11.83
C GLN A 710 11.70 27.35 12.75
N THR A 711 10.69 26.54 12.40
CA THR A 711 9.43 26.46 13.14
C THR A 711 9.41 25.32 14.16
N HIS A 712 10.41 24.44 14.15
CA HIS A 712 10.53 23.26 15.01
C HIS A 712 9.34 22.28 14.91
N VAL A 713 8.57 22.37 13.82
CA VAL A 713 7.46 21.43 13.53
C VAL A 713 7.58 20.88 12.11
N ASN A 714 7.26 19.60 11.94
CA ASN A 714 7.22 18.92 10.64
C ASN A 714 5.91 18.12 10.50
N PHE A 715 4.90 18.75 9.89
CA PHE A 715 3.60 18.12 9.64
C PHE A 715 3.50 17.52 8.25
N ARG A 716 4.52 17.68 7.39
CA ARG A 716 4.54 17.08 6.04
C ARG A 716 5.05 15.64 6.03
N GLY A 717 5.56 15.12 7.15
CA GLY A 717 6.05 13.76 7.30
C GLY A 717 7.31 13.41 6.50
N SER A 718 7.90 14.37 5.78
CA SER A 718 9.05 14.13 4.90
C SER A 718 10.35 14.58 5.55
N TYR A 719 10.87 13.77 6.47
CA TYR A 719 12.14 14.04 7.16
C TYR A 719 13.36 13.84 6.28
N ILE A 720 13.26 13.01 5.24
CA ILE A 720 14.35 12.68 4.33
C ILE A 720 14.57 13.72 3.21
N ASN A 721 13.75 14.78 3.16
CA ASN A 721 13.79 15.78 2.12
C ASN A 721 13.97 17.21 2.65
N SER A 722 14.25 17.37 3.95
CA SER A 722 14.37 18.67 4.60
C SER A 722 15.43 18.64 5.69
N PHE A 723 16.01 19.79 5.95
CA PHE A 723 16.79 20.04 7.17
C PHE A 723 15.86 20.40 8.31
N ASN A 724 16.32 20.14 9.53
CA ASN A 724 15.51 20.32 10.72
C ASN A 724 15.76 21.68 11.40
N LEU A 725 16.98 22.22 11.30
CA LEU A 725 17.40 23.47 11.94
C LEU A 725 18.02 24.47 10.96
N LEU A 726 18.21 24.12 9.69
CA LEU A 726 18.76 25.02 8.69
C LEU A 726 17.84 26.25 8.54
N PRO A 727 18.33 27.47 8.71
CA PRO A 727 17.52 28.66 8.46
C PRO A 727 17.06 28.73 7.02
N TYR A 728 15.85 29.23 6.80
CA TYR A 728 15.32 29.42 5.44
C TYR A 728 16.24 30.35 4.66
N TYR A 729 16.44 30.00 3.38
CA TYR A 729 17.29 30.71 2.41
C TYR A 729 18.79 30.78 2.74
N SER A 730 19.24 30.23 3.86
CA SER A 730 20.68 30.07 4.10
C SER A 730 21.29 29.02 3.13
N ASN A 731 22.56 29.18 2.80
CA ASN A 731 23.28 28.34 1.84
C ASN A 731 22.66 28.29 0.42
N SER A 732 21.70 29.15 0.08
CA SER A 732 21.17 29.25 -1.29
C SER A 732 22.28 29.54 -2.28
N THR A 733 22.26 28.89 -3.45
CA THR A 733 23.37 28.97 -4.41
C THR A 733 22.88 29.08 -5.86
N ASN A 734 23.64 29.83 -6.67
CA ASN A 734 23.56 29.89 -8.12
C ASN A 734 24.78 29.22 -8.81
N ASP A 735 25.50 28.39 -8.07
CA ASP A 735 26.68 27.67 -8.60
C ASP A 735 26.43 26.15 -8.55
N ALA A 736 26.96 25.44 -7.57
CA ALA A 736 26.85 24.02 -7.44
C ALA A 736 26.44 23.62 -6.02
N TYR A 737 25.90 22.41 -5.89
CA TYR A 737 25.59 21.85 -4.56
C TYR A 737 25.60 20.33 -4.55
N ILE A 738 25.82 19.76 -3.36
CA ILE A 738 25.48 18.38 -3.01
C ILE A 738 24.74 18.41 -1.69
N GLU A 739 23.54 17.84 -1.68
CA GLU A 739 22.63 17.69 -0.54
C GLU A 739 22.46 16.20 -0.25
N THR A 740 22.64 15.79 1.00
CA THR A 740 22.53 14.38 1.42
C THR A 740 21.65 14.25 2.65
N HIS A 741 20.69 13.35 2.61
CA HIS A 741 19.85 12.99 3.74
C HIS A 741 19.88 11.48 3.92
N LEU A 742 20.22 11.04 5.11
CA LEU A 742 20.24 9.63 5.53
C LEU A 742 19.36 9.47 6.76
N GLN A 743 18.58 8.42 6.81
CA GLN A 743 17.78 8.08 7.98
C GLN A 743 17.71 6.58 8.16
N HIS A 744 17.87 6.11 9.40
CA HIS A 744 17.57 4.73 9.77
C HIS A 744 16.48 4.70 10.84
N ASN A 745 15.35 4.05 10.51
CA ASN A 745 14.29 3.77 11.45
C ASN A 745 14.40 2.31 11.89
N PHE A 746 14.67 2.08 13.16
CA PHE A 746 14.89 0.74 13.70
C PHE A 746 13.62 -0.09 13.89
N LYS A 747 12.41 0.44 13.59
CA LYS A 747 11.14 -0.32 13.60
C LYS A 747 10.93 -1.21 14.82
N GLY A 748 11.27 -0.72 16.01
CA GLY A 748 11.18 -1.48 17.26
C GLY A 748 12.33 -2.45 17.53
N TYR A 749 13.25 -2.70 16.59
CA TYR A 749 14.34 -3.66 16.73
C TYR A 749 15.20 -3.44 18.00
N ILE A 750 15.42 -2.19 18.39
CA ILE A 750 16.14 -1.83 19.62
C ILE A 750 15.17 -1.74 20.80
N MET A 751 14.11 -0.93 20.67
CA MET A 751 13.22 -0.58 21.77
C MET A 751 12.45 -1.79 22.33
N ASN A 752 12.04 -2.73 21.47
CA ASN A 752 11.31 -3.93 21.89
C ASN A 752 12.15 -4.92 22.71
N LYS A 753 13.47 -4.77 22.73
CA LYS A 753 14.39 -5.59 23.53
C LYS A 753 14.67 -5.03 24.92
N ILE A 754 14.39 -3.77 25.15
CA ILE A 754 14.67 -3.11 26.43
C ILE A 754 13.45 -3.25 27.35
N PRO A 755 13.58 -3.91 28.52
CA PRO A 755 12.48 -4.04 29.48
C PRO A 755 11.89 -2.66 29.85
N LEU A 756 10.58 -2.60 30.05
CA LEU A 756 9.76 -1.42 30.28
C LEU A 756 9.61 -0.51 29.05
N LEU A 757 10.69 -0.18 28.31
CA LEU A 757 10.60 0.63 27.10
C LEU A 757 9.85 -0.09 25.97
N ASN A 758 9.90 -1.41 25.92
CA ASN A 758 9.15 -2.21 24.96
C ASN A 758 7.62 -2.02 25.06
N LYS A 759 7.11 -1.60 26.23
CA LYS A 759 5.68 -1.29 26.41
C LYS A 759 5.26 -0.01 25.69
N LEU A 760 6.19 0.91 25.46
CA LEU A 760 5.94 2.17 24.74
C LEU A 760 5.73 1.93 23.24
N GLN A 761 6.27 0.85 22.66
CA GLN A 761 6.23 0.52 21.24
C GLN A 761 6.75 1.67 20.34
N TRP A 762 7.65 2.49 20.87
CA TRP A 762 8.31 3.55 20.12
C TRP A 762 9.39 2.97 19.21
N ASN A 763 9.63 3.62 18.10
CA ASN A 763 10.71 3.26 17.18
C ASN A 763 11.83 4.29 17.33
N LEU A 764 13.05 3.83 17.59
CA LEU A 764 14.22 4.69 17.57
C LEU A 764 14.53 5.05 16.12
N VAL A 765 14.85 6.31 15.85
CA VAL A 765 15.23 6.83 14.54
C VAL A 765 16.54 7.62 14.65
N GLY A 766 17.49 7.34 13.79
CA GLY A 766 18.71 8.12 13.61
C GLY A 766 18.74 8.81 12.26
N GLY A 767 19.19 10.04 12.18
CA GLY A 767 19.27 10.81 10.94
C GLY A 767 20.58 11.59 10.80
N PHE A 768 20.98 11.79 9.56
CA PHE A 768 22.08 12.64 9.16
C PHE A 768 21.69 13.43 7.90
N HIS A 769 21.90 14.76 7.95
CA HIS A 769 21.62 15.65 6.84
C HIS A 769 22.83 16.56 6.60
N GLN A 770 23.20 16.74 5.35
CA GLN A 770 24.35 17.55 4.95
C GLN A 770 24.06 18.32 3.68
N ILE A 771 24.57 19.56 3.64
CA ILE A 771 24.66 20.35 2.42
C ILE A 771 26.04 20.94 2.25
N ASN A 772 26.55 20.81 1.02
CA ASN A 772 27.78 21.45 0.58
C ASN A 772 27.45 22.40 -0.57
N VAL A 773 27.85 23.65 -0.42
CA VAL A 773 27.85 24.66 -1.50
C VAL A 773 29.26 25.27 -1.62
N PRO A 774 29.69 25.74 -2.80
CA PRO A 774 30.99 26.35 -2.97
C PRO A 774 31.23 27.51 -2.02
N ASN A 775 32.50 27.73 -1.66
CA ASN A 775 32.96 28.85 -0.82
C ASN A 775 32.41 28.88 0.60
N THR A 776 31.68 27.86 1.05
CA THR A 776 31.20 27.72 2.44
C THR A 776 31.64 26.39 3.05
N LYS A 777 31.72 26.33 4.37
CA LYS A 777 31.88 25.05 5.07
C LYS A 777 30.59 24.26 5.01
N PRO A 778 30.69 22.91 4.94
CA PRO A 778 29.50 22.05 4.93
C PRO A 778 28.61 22.32 6.14
N TYR A 779 27.31 22.47 5.92
CA TYR A 779 26.33 22.44 6.98
C TYR A 779 25.90 20.98 7.22
N GLN A 780 25.82 20.57 8.48
CA GLN A 780 25.51 19.20 8.88
C GLN A 780 24.56 19.19 10.06
N GLU A 781 23.62 18.25 10.05
CA GLU A 781 22.72 17.93 11.17
C GLU A 781 22.80 16.45 11.50
N PHE A 782 22.89 16.15 12.80
CA PHE A 782 22.71 14.83 13.35
C PHE A 782 21.42 14.82 14.17
N SER A 783 20.57 13.81 13.95
CA SER A 783 19.32 13.68 14.69
C SER A 783 19.19 12.31 15.33
N VAL A 784 18.61 12.27 16.52
CA VAL A 784 18.15 11.06 17.21
C VAL A 784 16.76 11.33 17.74
N GLY A 785 15.84 10.45 17.48
CA GLY A 785 14.45 10.64 17.88
C GLY A 785 13.67 9.36 18.02
N PHE A 786 12.41 9.54 18.34
CA PHE A 786 11.44 8.47 18.46
C PHE A 786 10.23 8.78 17.60
N ASP A 787 9.77 7.80 16.83
CA ASP A 787 8.47 7.82 16.16
C ASP A 787 7.52 6.77 16.73
N ASN A 788 6.33 6.66 16.17
CA ASN A 788 5.26 5.82 16.70
C ASN A 788 4.88 6.16 18.15
N ILE A 789 5.02 7.44 18.52
CA ILE A 789 4.64 7.96 19.85
C ILE A 789 3.13 8.15 19.88
N GLY A 790 2.48 7.70 20.96
CA GLY A 790 1.05 7.85 21.16
C GLY A 790 0.45 6.79 22.07
N PHE A 791 -0.88 6.74 22.14
CA PHE A 791 -1.63 5.84 23.00
C PHE A 791 -2.60 4.96 22.18
N GLY A 792 -2.68 3.69 22.54
CA GLY A 792 -3.59 2.75 21.91
C GLY A 792 -3.38 2.68 20.39
N LYS A 793 -4.42 3.00 19.63
CA LYS A 793 -4.44 3.00 18.17
C LYS A 793 -3.96 4.33 17.52
N PHE A 794 -3.71 5.38 18.34
CA PHE A 794 -3.28 6.70 17.89
C PHE A 794 -1.78 6.89 18.15
N ARG A 795 -0.96 6.52 17.17
CA ARG A 795 0.51 6.50 17.28
C ARG A 795 1.13 7.18 16.07
N PHE A 796 0.94 8.49 15.97
CA PHE A 796 1.37 9.28 14.83
C PHE A 796 2.35 10.40 15.16
N LEU A 797 2.76 10.53 16.45
CA LEU A 797 3.70 11.55 16.84
C LEU A 797 5.15 11.08 16.67
N ARG A 798 6.01 12.02 16.34
CA ARG A 798 7.46 11.88 16.28
C ARG A 798 8.12 13.06 16.99
N ILE A 799 9.21 12.79 17.73
CA ILE A 799 10.05 13.78 18.39
C ILE A 799 11.49 13.44 18.08
N ASP A 800 12.25 14.42 17.57
CA ASP A 800 13.68 14.30 17.30
C ASP A 800 14.45 15.37 18.04
N TYR A 801 15.60 15.00 18.61
CA TYR A 801 16.65 15.91 19.05
C TYR A 801 17.66 16.05 17.93
N ILE A 802 18.00 17.26 17.57
CA ILE A 802 18.90 17.58 16.47
C ILE A 802 20.06 18.44 16.97
N ARG A 803 21.24 18.19 16.41
CA ARG A 803 22.44 19.01 16.64
C ARG A 803 23.03 19.41 15.29
N ALA A 804 23.27 20.72 15.11
CA ALA A 804 23.71 21.30 13.86
C ALA A 804 25.16 21.84 13.96
N TYR A 805 25.88 21.72 12.84
CA TYR A 805 27.26 22.16 12.67
C TYR A 805 27.44 22.87 11.34
N GLN A 806 28.19 23.98 11.33
CA GLN A 806 28.77 24.62 10.15
C GLN A 806 29.98 25.47 10.61
N ASN A 807 31.19 25.06 10.26
CA ASN A 807 32.41 25.66 10.78
C ASN A 807 32.48 25.71 12.32
N GLY A 808 32.00 24.65 12.98
CA GLY A 808 31.81 24.53 14.43
C GLY A 808 30.34 24.30 14.80
N TYR A 809 30.06 24.20 16.07
CA TYR A 809 28.73 24.02 16.62
C TYR A 809 27.83 25.24 16.35
N GLN A 810 26.61 24.96 15.82
CA GLN A 810 25.64 26.00 15.48
C GLN A 810 24.44 26.05 16.44
N GLY A 811 24.09 24.94 17.05
CA GLY A 811 22.99 24.86 18.00
C GLY A 811 22.33 23.50 18.04
N ASP A 812 21.43 23.38 19.01
CA ASP A 812 20.57 22.20 19.22
C ASP A 812 19.10 22.59 19.07
N GLY A 813 18.26 21.63 18.74
CA GLY A 813 16.82 21.83 18.67
C GLY A 813 16.03 20.55 18.87
N ILE A 814 14.77 20.71 19.24
CA ILE A 814 13.80 19.64 19.30
C ILE A 814 12.79 19.86 18.17
N MET A 815 12.56 18.83 17.36
CA MET A 815 11.58 18.83 16.28
C MET A 815 10.38 17.97 16.67
N PHE A 816 9.20 18.54 16.53
CA PHE A 816 7.93 17.82 16.69
C PHE A 816 7.32 17.54 15.33
N GLY A 817 6.85 16.33 15.12
CA GLY A 817 6.29 15.95 13.85
C GLY A 817 5.13 14.98 13.93
N LEU A 818 4.42 14.87 12.81
CA LEU A 818 3.39 13.86 12.60
C LEU A 818 3.88 12.88 11.53
N ARG A 819 3.54 11.61 11.74
CA ARG A 819 3.74 10.54 10.77
C ARG A 819 2.43 9.77 10.64
N PHE A 820 1.83 9.81 9.47
CA PHE A 820 0.59 9.10 9.12
C PHE A 820 0.87 7.87 8.29
#